data_1a4c45404599b9c4ff64fc4d677a6abd
#
_entry.id   1a4c45404599b9c4ff64fc4d677a6abd
#
_cell.length_a   1.000
_cell.length_b   1.000
_cell.length_c   1.000
_cell.angle_alpha   90.00
_cell.angle_beta   90.00
_cell.angle_gamma   90.00
#
_symmetry.space_group_name_H-M   'P 1'
#
loop_
_entity.id
_entity.type
_entity.pdbx_description
1 polymer ?
#
loop_
_entity_poly.entity_id
_entity_poly.type
_entity_poly.pdbx_seq_one_letter_code
_entity_poly.pdbx_strand_id
1 'polypeptide(L)'
;LRFVHIFPPSVLFLCKISPLLYTFSCRNSSSNSTEEKQAKLLTTIMLSSVQRTKQSAMDKHLHWQWHGIDQVGVHDMVLLATVDEDAIVQNLRKRYMNSVMFTYIGPVLLSVNPFTQMPYFSEKQMDQYQGANQYENPPHIYALTDDMYRNMLIDNENHCVIISGESGSGKTVSAKYIMNYLAHISGGGPEVERIKQIILETNAVLEAFGNAKTIRNDNSSRFGKYVEIAFTTYGTQKGAQISSFLLEKTRVVHQNPDERNFHIFYQLCAGCDDQLKRNLGITEPGYFNYLNQSGTYEIADVSDEQLYKVTMKAMEIVGIDNSTKIEILKIVSAILHIGNIKFKELNNYADIEDPADLQYPAYLLNVDPDAIRKKLTSRRMESKWGTENDVLDVKLNVDQAIYTRDALAKALYHRLFDHLVQLVNNALTFDANDCRKIGILDIYGFEIFENNGFEQFCINFVNEKLQQVFIELTLKAEQEEYKQEGVQWIPVEYFNNKVVCDLIESNKPPGIFSILNDVCAQTHGQSGGDDHFLQKMNTSVGNHPHYRPGSGRFLIVHYAGNVEYNVEGFCEKNRDTLFDDLIQLMQSSGNELVLNLFPEKVQKNCVKTRTTTFGSKIRKQANELLTSLMGSVPHYIRCIKPNEQKRPFTFDDAR
;
A
#
# COMPACT_ATOMS: atom_id res chain seq x y z
N LEU A 1 -11.79 -3.16 -23.96
CA LEU A 1 -11.04 -1.92 -23.65
C LEU A 1 -10.69 -1.76 -22.15
N ARG A 2 -11.51 -2.29 -21.22
CA ARG A 2 -11.23 -2.19 -19.77
C ARG A 2 -10.28 -3.27 -19.25
N PHE A 3 -10.20 -4.41 -19.90
CA PHE A 3 -9.26 -5.49 -19.56
C PHE A 3 -7.79 -5.14 -19.84
N VAL A 4 -7.53 -4.24 -20.80
CA VAL A 4 -6.17 -3.71 -21.06
C VAL A 4 -5.61 -2.97 -19.83
N HIS A 5 -6.47 -2.50 -18.92
CA HIS A 5 -6.06 -1.80 -17.71
C HIS A 5 -5.69 -2.72 -16.54
N ILE A 6 -6.22 -3.95 -16.51
CA ILE A 6 -5.85 -4.96 -15.49
C ILE A 6 -4.59 -5.70 -15.92
N PHE A 7 -4.46 -5.95 -17.22
CA PHE A 7 -3.28 -6.54 -17.81
C PHE A 7 -2.61 -5.51 -18.72
N PRO A 8 -1.47 -4.95 -18.34
CA PRO A 8 -0.70 -4.15 -19.29
C PRO A 8 -0.41 -5.00 -20.54
N PRO A 9 -0.22 -4.39 -21.71
CA PRO A 9 0.12 -5.08 -22.96
C PRO A 9 1.23 -6.12 -22.82
N SER A 10 2.05 -5.97 -21.81
CA SER A 10 3.14 -6.82 -21.36
C SER A 10 2.73 -8.20 -20.86
N VAL A 11 1.58 -8.36 -20.21
CA VAL A 11 1.11 -9.68 -19.74
C VAL A 11 0.51 -10.48 -20.88
N LEU A 12 -0.20 -9.81 -21.79
CA LEU A 12 -0.64 -10.40 -23.08
C LEU A 12 0.54 -10.83 -23.95
N PHE A 13 1.72 -10.25 -23.71
CA PHE A 13 2.95 -10.56 -24.39
C PHE A 13 3.59 -11.89 -23.96
N LEU A 14 3.71 -12.16 -22.65
CA LEU A 14 4.20 -13.46 -22.16
C LEU A 14 3.36 -14.61 -22.73
N CYS A 15 2.08 -14.38 -22.97
CA CYS A 15 1.19 -15.32 -23.63
C CYS A 15 1.42 -15.48 -25.14
N LYS A 16 2.01 -14.50 -25.83
CA LYS A 16 2.29 -14.57 -27.28
C LYS A 16 3.62 -15.25 -27.61
N ILE A 17 4.55 -15.36 -26.69
CA ILE A 17 5.87 -15.99 -26.92
C ILE A 17 5.75 -17.53 -26.99
N SER A 18 4.94 -18.13 -26.14
CA SER A 18 4.80 -19.58 -26.05
C SER A 18 4.37 -20.29 -27.35
N PRO A 19 3.42 -19.78 -28.16
CA PRO A 19 3.06 -20.36 -29.42
C PRO A 19 4.13 -20.23 -30.52
N LEU A 20 4.96 -19.19 -30.48
CA LEU A 20 6.02 -18.98 -31.48
C LEU A 20 7.15 -19.99 -31.34
N LEU A 21 7.47 -20.46 -30.17
CA LEU A 21 8.42 -21.55 -29.95
C LEU A 21 7.90 -22.88 -30.53
N TYR A 22 6.57 -23.07 -30.61
CA TYR A 22 5.97 -24.28 -31.20
C TYR A 22 5.91 -24.27 -32.72
N THR A 23 5.88 -23.11 -33.38
CA THR A 23 5.75 -22.98 -34.84
C THR A 23 7.07 -23.01 -35.59
N PHE A 24 8.21 -22.82 -34.89
CA PHE A 24 9.53 -22.85 -35.53
C PHE A 24 10.05 -24.24 -35.83
N SER A 25 9.43 -25.32 -35.33
CA SER A 25 9.84 -26.70 -35.54
C SER A 25 9.42 -27.33 -36.89
N CYS A 26 8.65 -26.62 -37.73
CA CYS A 26 8.06 -27.23 -38.93
C CYS A 26 8.32 -26.55 -40.27
N ARG A 27 9.40 -25.77 -40.44
CA ARG A 27 9.74 -25.28 -41.77
C ARG A 27 11.24 -25.35 -42.05
N ASN A 28 11.55 -26.32 -42.89
CA ASN A 28 12.58 -26.41 -43.95
C ASN A 28 14.00 -26.88 -43.64
N SER A 29 14.25 -27.88 -44.36
CA SER A 29 15.27 -28.12 -45.42
C SER A 29 16.49 -28.95 -45.03
N SER A 30 16.72 -29.90 -45.91
CA SER A 30 17.83 -30.80 -46.07
C SER A 30 19.19 -30.14 -45.98
N SER A 31 19.93 -30.41 -44.91
CA SER A 31 21.38 -30.43 -44.90
C SER A 31 21.88 -31.40 -43.81
N ASN A 32 22.78 -32.30 -44.23
CA ASN A 32 23.39 -33.33 -43.39
C ASN A 32 24.60 -32.74 -42.63
N SER A 33 24.44 -32.23 -41.47
CA SER A 33 25.55 -31.93 -40.57
C SER A 33 25.35 -32.56 -39.19
N THR A 34 26.45 -32.86 -38.53
CA THR A 34 26.46 -33.52 -37.20
C THR A 34 25.82 -32.67 -36.13
N GLU A 35 25.86 -31.35 -36.28
CA GLU A 35 25.23 -30.38 -35.37
C GLU A 35 23.71 -30.40 -35.47
N GLU A 36 23.14 -30.57 -36.67
CA GLU A 36 21.69 -30.68 -36.88
C GLU A 36 21.11 -31.97 -36.28
N LYS A 37 21.90 -33.05 -36.25
CA LYS A 37 21.52 -34.29 -35.56
C LYS A 37 21.52 -34.11 -34.04
N GLN A 38 22.48 -33.35 -33.50
CA GLN A 38 22.53 -33.03 -32.07
C GLN A 38 21.38 -32.08 -31.67
N ALA A 39 21.10 -31.05 -32.47
CA ALA A 39 19.96 -30.16 -32.23
C ALA A 39 18.60 -30.89 -32.29
N LYS A 40 18.42 -31.79 -33.29
CA LYS A 40 17.23 -32.67 -33.37
C LYS A 40 17.14 -33.65 -32.20
N LEU A 41 18.28 -34.18 -31.74
CA LEU A 41 18.31 -35.08 -30.59
C LEU A 41 17.94 -34.33 -29.29
N LEU A 42 18.49 -33.12 -29.09
CA LEU A 42 18.15 -32.25 -27.95
C LEU A 42 16.68 -31.81 -27.97
N THR A 43 16.17 -31.41 -29.14
CA THR A 43 14.76 -31.06 -29.32
C THR A 43 13.84 -32.27 -29.07
N THR A 44 14.25 -33.45 -29.53
CA THR A 44 13.48 -34.70 -29.28
C THR A 44 13.54 -35.13 -27.82
N ILE A 45 14.67 -34.92 -27.13
CA ILE A 45 14.83 -35.19 -25.69
C ILE A 45 14.00 -34.19 -24.90
N MET A 46 14.02 -32.90 -25.26
CA MET A 46 13.16 -31.88 -24.60
C MET A 46 11.68 -32.14 -24.85
N LEU A 47 11.26 -32.45 -26.07
CA LEU A 47 9.87 -32.82 -26.37
C LEU A 47 9.46 -34.12 -25.67
N SER A 48 10.36 -35.12 -25.57
CA SER A 48 10.06 -36.34 -24.83
C SER A 48 10.06 -36.15 -23.33
N SER A 49 10.87 -35.23 -22.78
CA SER A 49 10.81 -34.86 -21.36
C SER A 49 9.53 -34.08 -21.02
N VAL A 50 9.13 -33.13 -21.87
CA VAL A 50 7.85 -32.40 -21.74
C VAL A 50 6.65 -33.33 -21.90
N GLN A 51 6.71 -34.29 -22.85
CA GLN A 51 5.66 -35.30 -22.99
C GLN A 51 5.64 -36.30 -21.83
N ARG A 52 6.82 -36.72 -21.31
CA ARG A 52 6.88 -37.57 -20.11
C ARG A 52 6.42 -36.85 -18.87
N THR A 53 6.72 -35.56 -18.72
CA THR A 53 6.23 -34.73 -17.61
C THR A 53 4.72 -34.57 -17.70
N LYS A 54 4.15 -34.35 -18.92
CA LYS A 54 2.71 -34.32 -19.14
C LYS A 54 2.06 -35.69 -18.85
N GLN A 55 2.66 -36.78 -19.27
CA GLN A 55 2.15 -38.14 -19.03
C GLN A 55 2.28 -38.55 -17.57
N SER A 56 3.41 -38.24 -16.91
CA SER A 56 3.61 -38.47 -15.48
C SER A 56 2.68 -37.63 -14.59
N ALA A 57 2.35 -36.40 -15.02
CA ALA A 57 1.37 -35.57 -14.33
C ALA A 57 -0.07 -36.11 -14.50
N MET A 58 -0.38 -36.72 -15.65
CA MET A 58 -1.68 -37.37 -15.89
C MET A 58 -1.89 -38.68 -15.12
N ASP A 59 -0.80 -39.41 -14.82
CA ASP A 59 -0.87 -40.72 -14.15
C ASP A 59 -0.87 -40.66 -12.61
N LYS A 60 -0.63 -39.49 -12.01
CA LYS A 60 -0.70 -39.33 -10.54
C LYS A 60 -2.10 -38.91 -10.12
N HIS A 61 -2.88 -39.83 -9.60
CA HIS A 61 -4.13 -39.63 -8.86
C HIS A 61 -3.93 -38.77 -7.58
N LEU A 62 -3.56 -37.50 -7.71
CA LEU A 62 -3.04 -36.79 -6.54
C LEU A 62 -3.90 -35.68 -6.02
N HIS A 63 -4.96 -35.21 -6.72
CA HIS A 63 -5.68 -34.07 -6.18
C HIS A 63 -7.15 -34.04 -6.54
N TRP A 64 -8.01 -33.73 -5.55
CA TRP A 64 -9.44 -33.54 -5.76
C TRP A 64 -9.77 -32.44 -6.79
N GLN A 65 -8.87 -31.47 -7.00
CA GLN A 65 -9.02 -30.42 -8.01
C GLN A 65 -8.67 -30.88 -9.42
N TRP A 66 -7.97 -32.01 -9.60
CA TRP A 66 -7.58 -32.53 -10.91
C TRP A 66 -8.66 -33.41 -11.56
N HIS A 67 -9.66 -33.84 -10.78
CA HIS A 67 -10.77 -34.56 -11.34
C HIS A 67 -11.66 -33.63 -12.16
N GLY A 68 -11.49 -33.59 -13.47
CA GLY A 68 -12.26 -32.75 -14.39
C GLY A 68 -11.52 -31.55 -14.97
N ILE A 69 -10.20 -31.61 -15.09
CA ILE A 69 -9.34 -30.54 -15.64
C ILE A 69 -9.87 -30.00 -16.98
N ASP A 70 -10.31 -30.88 -17.87
CA ASP A 70 -10.86 -30.51 -19.17
C ASP A 70 -12.15 -29.67 -19.06
N GLN A 71 -12.81 -29.73 -17.92
CA GLN A 71 -14.03 -28.96 -17.63
C GLN A 71 -13.78 -27.62 -16.94
N VAL A 72 -12.66 -27.48 -16.22
CA VAL A 72 -12.40 -26.34 -15.33
C VAL A 72 -11.53 -25.24 -15.97
N GLY A 73 -11.10 -25.40 -17.22
CA GLY A 73 -10.22 -24.46 -17.93
C GLY A 73 -8.74 -24.80 -17.73
N VAL A 74 -7.86 -23.96 -18.28
CA VAL A 74 -6.41 -24.17 -18.20
C VAL A 74 -5.83 -23.60 -16.91
N HIS A 75 -4.81 -24.26 -16.36
CA HIS A 75 -4.10 -23.80 -15.16
C HIS A 75 -3.16 -22.63 -15.43
N ASP A 76 -2.55 -22.63 -16.61
CA ASP A 76 -1.70 -21.55 -17.08
C ASP A 76 -2.26 -21.01 -18.40
N MET A 77 -2.54 -19.72 -18.44
CA MET A 77 -3.17 -19.10 -19.61
C MET A 77 -2.24 -18.98 -20.82
N VAL A 78 -0.94 -19.22 -20.66
CA VAL A 78 -0.01 -19.39 -21.80
C VAL A 78 -0.36 -20.63 -22.66
N LEU A 79 -1.16 -21.56 -22.12
CA LEU A 79 -1.62 -22.77 -22.81
C LEU A 79 -2.96 -22.59 -23.52
N LEU A 80 -3.56 -21.40 -23.50
CA LEU A 80 -4.75 -21.08 -24.28
C LEU A 80 -4.46 -21.20 -25.77
N ALA A 81 -5.41 -21.71 -26.54
CA ALA A 81 -5.29 -21.85 -27.99
C ALA A 81 -5.14 -20.48 -28.70
N THR A 82 -5.85 -19.49 -28.21
CA THR A 82 -5.70 -18.07 -28.57
C THR A 82 -5.53 -17.27 -27.28
N VAL A 83 -4.63 -16.32 -27.28
CA VAL A 83 -4.39 -15.44 -26.14
C VAL A 83 -4.93 -14.06 -26.47
N ASP A 84 -6.22 -13.88 -26.25
CA ASP A 84 -6.95 -12.63 -26.39
C ASP A 84 -7.76 -12.34 -25.13
N GLU A 85 -8.32 -11.16 -25.03
CA GLU A 85 -9.08 -10.71 -23.86
C GLU A 85 -10.26 -11.66 -23.55
N ASP A 86 -11.02 -12.05 -24.58
CA ASP A 86 -12.19 -12.91 -24.40
C ASP A 86 -11.80 -14.30 -23.88
N ALA A 87 -10.75 -14.92 -24.43
CA ALA A 87 -10.29 -16.24 -23.98
C ALA A 87 -9.78 -16.19 -22.53
N ILE A 88 -9.07 -15.11 -22.13
CA ILE A 88 -8.63 -14.89 -20.75
C ILE A 88 -9.83 -14.77 -19.81
N VAL A 89 -10.80 -13.91 -20.12
CA VAL A 89 -12.01 -13.71 -19.32
C VAL A 89 -12.79 -14.99 -19.18
N GLN A 90 -13.02 -15.72 -20.28
CA GLN A 90 -13.75 -16.99 -20.27
C GLN A 90 -13.04 -18.06 -19.42
N ASN A 91 -11.72 -18.15 -19.48
CA ASN A 91 -10.96 -19.08 -18.65
C ASN A 91 -11.07 -18.72 -17.17
N LEU A 92 -10.88 -17.45 -16.79
CA LEU A 92 -10.99 -16.99 -15.41
C LEU A 92 -12.42 -17.20 -14.87
N ARG A 93 -13.44 -16.83 -15.64
CA ARG A 93 -14.85 -17.05 -15.28
C ARG A 93 -15.14 -18.53 -15.04
N LYS A 94 -14.75 -19.40 -15.98
CA LYS A 94 -14.98 -20.85 -15.88
C LYS A 94 -14.33 -21.41 -14.62
N ARG A 95 -13.10 -21.01 -14.32
CA ARG A 95 -12.38 -21.44 -13.10
C ARG A 95 -13.04 -20.90 -11.84
N TYR A 96 -13.35 -19.63 -11.80
CA TYR A 96 -14.00 -18.98 -10.66
C TYR A 96 -15.36 -19.62 -10.31
N MET A 97 -16.21 -19.86 -11.32
CA MET A 97 -17.52 -20.50 -11.13
C MET A 97 -17.42 -21.95 -10.63
N ASN A 98 -16.26 -22.59 -10.79
CA ASN A 98 -15.94 -23.89 -10.23
C ASN A 98 -15.12 -23.83 -8.93
N SER A 99 -15.13 -22.69 -8.24
CA SER A 99 -14.41 -22.49 -6.97
C SER A 99 -12.88 -22.59 -7.08
N VAL A 100 -12.30 -22.34 -8.25
CA VAL A 100 -10.86 -22.29 -8.47
C VAL A 100 -10.44 -20.83 -8.63
N MET A 101 -9.83 -20.26 -7.58
CA MET A 101 -9.51 -18.84 -7.55
C MET A 101 -8.14 -18.50 -8.11
N PHE A 102 -7.22 -19.47 -8.25
CA PHE A 102 -5.87 -19.22 -8.71
C PHE A 102 -5.63 -19.71 -10.13
N THR A 103 -4.91 -18.95 -10.93
CA THR A 103 -4.55 -19.26 -12.31
C THR A 103 -3.18 -18.65 -12.62
N TYR A 104 -2.29 -19.38 -13.28
CA TYR A 104 -1.03 -18.81 -13.75
C TYR A 104 -1.19 -18.10 -15.09
N ILE A 105 -0.32 -17.14 -15.34
CA ILE A 105 0.03 -16.61 -16.63
C ILE A 105 1.55 -16.46 -16.70
N GLY A 106 2.22 -17.53 -17.10
CA GLY A 106 3.68 -17.66 -16.94
C GLY A 106 4.10 -17.49 -15.46
N PRO A 107 5.03 -16.58 -15.16
CA PRO A 107 5.53 -16.38 -13.78
C PRO A 107 4.57 -15.63 -12.86
N VAL A 108 3.45 -15.12 -13.38
CA VAL A 108 2.50 -14.32 -12.61
C VAL A 108 1.35 -15.19 -12.11
N LEU A 109 1.06 -15.11 -10.81
CA LEU A 109 -0.12 -15.74 -10.22
C LEU A 109 -1.30 -14.76 -10.21
N LEU A 110 -2.42 -15.16 -10.80
CA LEU A 110 -3.68 -14.46 -10.73
C LEU A 110 -4.52 -15.03 -9.59
N SER A 111 -5.11 -14.15 -8.79
CA SER A 111 -6.02 -14.51 -7.69
C SER A 111 -7.34 -13.78 -7.88
N VAL A 112 -8.41 -14.51 -8.18
CA VAL A 112 -9.76 -13.95 -8.27
C VAL A 112 -10.43 -14.06 -6.91
N ASN A 113 -10.84 -12.93 -6.31
CA ASN A 113 -11.39 -12.92 -4.96
C ASN A 113 -12.74 -13.67 -4.88
N PRO A 114 -12.84 -14.76 -4.10
CA PRO A 114 -14.06 -15.55 -4.01
C PRO A 114 -15.16 -14.91 -3.15
N PHE A 115 -14.85 -13.83 -2.39
CA PHE A 115 -15.73 -13.22 -1.39
C PHE A 115 -16.31 -14.20 -0.36
N THR A 116 -15.68 -15.36 -0.20
CA THR A 116 -16.04 -16.38 0.77
C THR A 116 -14.79 -17.15 1.19
N GLN A 117 -14.85 -17.82 2.33
CA GLN A 117 -13.75 -18.67 2.78
C GLN A 117 -13.72 -19.96 1.94
N MET A 118 -12.54 -20.24 1.38
CA MET A 118 -12.32 -21.43 0.55
C MET A 118 -11.71 -22.56 1.38
N PRO A 119 -12.03 -23.84 1.08
CA PRO A 119 -11.63 -24.98 1.91
C PRO A 119 -10.15 -25.40 1.77
N TYR A 120 -9.41 -24.81 0.84
CA TYR A 120 -8.04 -25.24 0.50
C TYR A 120 -6.93 -24.33 1.06
N PHE A 121 -7.14 -23.80 2.27
CA PHE A 121 -6.14 -23.00 3.01
C PHE A 121 -5.76 -23.61 4.36
N SER A 122 -6.00 -24.92 4.56
CA SER A 122 -5.66 -25.62 5.80
C SER A 122 -4.17 -25.98 5.86
N GLU A 123 -3.67 -26.32 7.06
CA GLU A 123 -2.30 -26.82 7.26
C GLU A 123 -2.00 -28.05 6.39
N LYS A 124 -2.96 -28.95 6.22
CA LYS A 124 -2.82 -30.12 5.35
C LYS A 124 -2.53 -29.73 3.89
N GLN A 125 -3.09 -28.63 3.40
CA GLN A 125 -2.72 -28.10 2.10
C GLN A 125 -1.33 -27.46 2.11
N MET A 126 -0.93 -26.80 3.19
CA MET A 126 0.44 -26.29 3.31
C MET A 126 1.46 -27.43 3.16
N ASP A 127 1.27 -28.52 3.89
CA ASP A 127 2.14 -29.72 3.81
C ASP A 127 2.20 -30.31 2.39
N GLN A 128 1.10 -30.23 1.64
CA GLN A 128 1.02 -30.75 0.28
C GLN A 128 1.88 -29.94 -0.71
N TYR A 129 1.99 -28.64 -0.51
CA TYR A 129 2.78 -27.76 -1.38
C TYR A 129 4.25 -27.68 -0.96
N GLN A 130 4.58 -28.05 0.28
CA GLN A 130 5.94 -28.01 0.79
C GLN A 130 6.87 -28.93 0.01
N GLY A 131 7.89 -28.35 -0.61
CA GLY A 131 8.89 -29.07 -1.41
C GLY A 131 8.40 -29.60 -2.75
N ALA A 132 7.13 -29.31 -3.13
CA ALA A 132 6.59 -29.70 -4.43
C ALA A 132 7.06 -28.75 -5.53
N ASN A 133 7.22 -29.25 -6.78
CA ASN A 133 7.51 -28.38 -7.90
C ASN A 133 6.26 -27.58 -8.32
N GLN A 134 6.46 -26.42 -8.95
CA GLN A 134 5.40 -25.47 -9.31
C GLN A 134 4.22 -26.11 -10.06
N TYR A 135 4.44 -27.11 -10.90
CA TYR A 135 3.41 -27.75 -11.72
C TYR A 135 2.96 -29.13 -11.21
N GLU A 136 3.45 -29.58 -10.06
CA GLU A 136 3.02 -30.85 -9.46
C GLU A 136 1.63 -30.73 -8.80
N ASN A 137 1.32 -29.53 -8.30
CA ASN A 137 0.05 -29.18 -7.69
C ASN A 137 -0.67 -28.08 -8.51
N PRO A 138 -1.99 -27.90 -8.34
CA PRO A 138 -2.72 -26.81 -8.96
C PRO A 138 -2.14 -25.42 -8.61
N PRO A 139 -2.38 -24.40 -9.45
CA PRO A 139 -2.01 -23.02 -9.12
C PRO A 139 -2.51 -22.62 -7.74
N HIS A 140 -1.61 -22.19 -6.88
CA HIS A 140 -1.93 -21.78 -5.52
C HIS A 140 -0.89 -20.79 -5.00
N ILE A 141 -1.30 -19.94 -4.07
CA ILE A 141 -0.39 -18.98 -3.44
C ILE A 141 0.72 -19.69 -2.65
N TYR A 142 0.44 -20.88 -2.10
CA TYR A 142 1.42 -21.70 -1.40
C TYR A 142 2.52 -22.24 -2.33
N ALA A 143 2.16 -22.63 -3.58
CA ALA A 143 3.14 -23.06 -4.57
C ALA A 143 4.15 -21.96 -4.90
N LEU A 144 3.68 -20.73 -5.17
CA LEU A 144 4.53 -19.58 -5.43
C LEU A 144 5.39 -19.24 -4.20
N THR A 145 4.83 -19.33 -3.00
CA THR A 145 5.55 -19.01 -1.76
C THR A 145 6.63 -20.06 -1.47
N ASP A 146 6.35 -21.35 -1.70
CA ASP A 146 7.30 -22.44 -1.52
C ASP A 146 8.47 -22.34 -2.51
N ASP A 147 8.17 -22.04 -3.76
CA ASP A 147 9.15 -21.84 -4.79
C ASP A 147 10.10 -20.66 -4.46
N MET A 148 9.52 -19.53 -4.06
CA MET A 148 10.25 -18.36 -3.60
C MET A 148 11.16 -18.69 -2.39
N TYR A 149 10.65 -19.43 -1.41
CA TYR A 149 11.40 -19.81 -0.21
C TYR A 149 12.56 -20.78 -0.56
N ARG A 150 12.32 -21.78 -1.40
CA ARG A 150 13.36 -22.74 -1.82
C ARG A 150 14.45 -22.06 -2.67
N ASN A 151 14.04 -21.22 -3.63
CA ASN A 151 15.01 -20.51 -4.48
C ASN A 151 15.87 -19.54 -3.65
N MET A 152 15.28 -18.85 -2.66
CA MET A 152 16.05 -18.03 -1.71
C MET A 152 17.16 -18.83 -1.02
N LEU A 153 16.89 -20.07 -0.63
CA LEU A 153 17.88 -20.94 0.04
C LEU A 153 18.92 -21.51 -0.92
N ILE A 154 18.54 -21.85 -2.16
CA ILE A 154 19.41 -22.47 -3.16
C ILE A 154 20.35 -21.42 -3.77
N ASP A 155 19.78 -20.30 -4.24
CA ASP A 155 20.51 -19.27 -4.98
C ASP A 155 21.18 -18.27 -4.01
N ASN A 156 20.81 -18.31 -2.73
CA ASN A 156 21.32 -17.43 -1.69
C ASN A 156 21.07 -15.94 -2.00
N GLU A 157 19.90 -15.63 -2.56
CA GLU A 157 19.48 -14.29 -2.95
C GLU A 157 18.21 -13.86 -2.20
N ASN A 158 17.99 -12.55 -2.11
CA ASN A 158 16.75 -12.03 -1.54
C ASN A 158 15.62 -12.12 -2.57
N HIS A 159 14.43 -12.44 -2.10
CA HIS A 159 13.23 -12.50 -2.93
C HIS A 159 12.19 -11.50 -2.44
N CYS A 160 11.28 -11.09 -3.32
CA CYS A 160 10.13 -10.30 -2.92
C CYS A 160 8.88 -10.69 -3.72
N VAL A 161 7.72 -10.55 -3.10
CA VAL A 161 6.44 -10.70 -3.77
C VAL A 161 5.70 -9.38 -3.81
N ILE A 162 5.31 -8.97 -5.00
CA ILE A 162 4.57 -7.72 -5.27
C ILE A 162 3.11 -8.10 -5.52
N ILE A 163 2.24 -7.74 -4.56
CA ILE A 163 0.82 -8.03 -4.63
C ILE A 163 0.10 -6.78 -5.12
N SER A 164 -0.56 -6.88 -6.27
CA SER A 164 -1.27 -5.77 -6.89
C SER A 164 -2.71 -6.11 -7.23
N GLY A 165 -3.54 -5.11 -7.41
CA GLY A 165 -4.97 -5.23 -7.68
C GLY A 165 -5.74 -4.07 -7.09
N GLU A 166 -7.00 -3.90 -7.47
CA GLU A 166 -7.87 -2.84 -6.96
C GLU A 166 -8.27 -3.02 -5.48
N SER A 167 -8.92 -2.02 -4.90
CA SER A 167 -9.44 -2.11 -3.53
C SER A 167 -10.51 -3.21 -3.41
N GLY A 168 -10.39 -4.09 -2.40
CA GLY A 168 -11.29 -5.22 -2.20
C GLY A 168 -11.01 -6.45 -3.08
N SER A 169 -9.89 -6.48 -3.81
CA SER A 169 -9.49 -7.65 -4.62
C SER A 169 -8.83 -8.78 -3.83
N GLY A 170 -8.54 -8.60 -2.52
CA GLY A 170 -7.96 -9.65 -1.67
C GLY A 170 -6.44 -9.56 -1.46
N LYS A 171 -5.77 -8.44 -1.79
CA LYS A 171 -4.32 -8.26 -1.62
C LYS A 171 -3.82 -8.57 -0.20
N THR A 172 -4.41 -7.93 0.80
CA THR A 172 -4.02 -8.12 2.21
C THR A 172 -4.28 -9.54 2.70
N VAL A 173 -5.34 -10.20 2.20
CA VAL A 173 -5.61 -11.60 2.52
C VAL A 173 -4.54 -12.50 1.90
N SER A 174 -4.14 -12.23 0.65
CA SER A 174 -3.04 -12.95 -0.01
C SER A 174 -1.72 -12.77 0.75
N ALA A 175 -1.39 -11.56 1.20
CA ALA A 175 -0.21 -11.31 2.03
C ALA A 175 -0.24 -12.13 3.34
N LYS A 176 -1.41 -12.22 4.01
CA LYS A 176 -1.58 -13.04 5.21
C LYS A 176 -1.35 -14.54 4.93
N TYR A 177 -1.84 -15.07 3.81
CA TYR A 177 -1.61 -16.47 3.44
C TYR A 177 -0.13 -16.77 3.17
N ILE A 178 0.60 -15.85 2.53
CA ILE A 178 2.04 -15.98 2.31
C ILE A 178 2.77 -16.01 3.66
N MET A 179 2.48 -15.07 4.56
CA MET A 179 3.11 -15.01 5.89
C MET A 179 2.81 -16.26 6.71
N ASN A 180 1.56 -16.77 6.68
CA ASN A 180 1.18 -18.00 7.36
C ASN A 180 1.94 -19.22 6.80
N TYR A 181 2.06 -19.31 5.47
CA TYR A 181 2.80 -20.39 4.83
C TYR A 181 4.29 -20.36 5.19
N LEU A 182 4.93 -19.21 5.08
CA LEU A 182 6.34 -19.04 5.48
C LEU A 182 6.56 -19.38 6.96
N ALA A 183 5.62 -18.99 7.82
CA ALA A 183 5.65 -19.35 9.22
C ALA A 183 5.54 -20.87 9.42
N HIS A 184 4.71 -21.57 8.63
CA HIS A 184 4.54 -23.02 8.71
C HIS A 184 5.82 -23.79 8.31
N ILE A 185 6.44 -23.41 7.18
CA ILE A 185 7.57 -24.17 6.62
C ILE A 185 8.95 -23.82 7.20
N SER A 186 9.09 -22.71 7.90
CA SER A 186 10.40 -22.17 8.35
C SER A 186 10.99 -22.83 9.59
N GLY A 187 10.52 -24.03 9.95
CA GLY A 187 11.02 -24.77 11.12
C GLY A 187 10.42 -24.30 12.44
N GLY A 188 10.80 -24.95 13.54
CA GLY A 188 10.22 -24.78 14.87
C GLY A 188 11.23 -24.41 15.94
N GLY A 189 10.68 -24.06 17.10
CA GLY A 189 11.39 -23.67 18.32
C GLY A 189 10.61 -22.56 19.03
N PRO A 190 10.67 -22.43 20.36
CA PRO A 190 9.86 -21.45 21.09
C PRO A 190 10.04 -20.01 20.65
N GLU A 191 11.27 -19.63 20.30
CA GLU A 191 11.58 -18.27 19.83
C GLU A 191 11.03 -18.01 18.41
N VAL A 192 11.16 -18.98 17.53
CA VAL A 192 10.62 -18.88 16.16
C VAL A 192 9.10 -18.79 16.21
N GLU A 193 8.45 -19.59 17.05
CA GLU A 193 7.00 -19.56 17.22
C GLU A 193 6.50 -18.21 17.75
N ARG A 194 7.23 -17.63 18.70
CA ARG A 194 6.94 -16.27 19.18
C ARG A 194 7.03 -15.24 18.07
N ILE A 195 8.09 -15.27 17.25
CA ILE A 195 8.26 -14.33 16.12
C ILE A 195 7.11 -14.48 15.12
N LYS A 196 6.75 -15.72 14.77
CA LYS A 196 5.62 -16.01 13.88
C LYS A 196 4.33 -15.40 14.39
N GLN A 197 4.02 -15.61 15.67
CA GLN A 197 2.82 -15.08 16.30
C GLN A 197 2.81 -13.54 16.27
N ILE A 198 3.92 -12.90 16.60
CA ILE A 198 4.02 -11.43 16.53
C ILE A 198 3.75 -10.90 15.11
N ILE A 199 4.34 -11.54 14.08
CA ILE A 199 4.13 -11.12 12.67
C ILE A 199 2.65 -11.21 12.29
N LEU A 200 1.96 -12.26 12.69
CA LEU A 200 0.55 -12.45 12.35
C LEU A 200 -0.35 -11.46 13.10
N GLU A 201 -0.12 -11.27 14.38
CA GLU A 201 -0.91 -10.35 15.21
C GLU A 201 -0.64 -8.88 14.91
N THR A 202 0.53 -8.54 14.41
CA THR A 202 0.85 -7.18 13.93
C THR A 202 -0.15 -6.66 12.92
N ASN A 203 -0.73 -7.55 12.09
CA ASN A 203 -1.75 -7.13 11.13
C ASN A 203 -2.99 -6.56 11.84
N ALA A 204 -3.43 -7.14 12.95
CA ALA A 204 -4.59 -6.63 13.69
C ALA A 204 -4.33 -5.22 14.26
N VAL A 205 -3.12 -4.99 14.80
CA VAL A 205 -2.73 -3.66 15.29
C VAL A 205 -2.70 -2.64 14.15
N LEU A 206 -1.99 -2.95 13.07
CA LEU A 206 -1.85 -2.01 11.94
C LEU A 206 -3.18 -1.78 11.19
N GLU A 207 -4.06 -2.77 11.11
CA GLU A 207 -5.40 -2.62 10.53
C GLU A 207 -6.30 -1.72 11.38
N ALA A 208 -6.25 -1.82 12.70
CA ALA A 208 -7.03 -0.94 13.58
C ALA A 208 -6.68 0.54 13.36
N PHE A 209 -5.40 0.87 13.20
CA PHE A 209 -4.91 2.24 13.06
C PHE A 209 -4.73 2.71 11.61
N GLY A 210 -4.67 1.82 10.64
CA GLY A 210 -4.37 2.17 9.25
C GLY A 210 -5.44 1.80 8.24
N ASN A 211 -6.50 1.06 8.63
CA ASN A 211 -7.61 0.71 7.75
C ASN A 211 -8.87 1.49 8.11
N ALA A 212 -9.73 1.65 7.12
CA ALA A 212 -11.01 2.32 7.25
C ALA A 212 -12.06 1.71 6.31
N LYS A 213 -13.33 1.90 6.63
CA LYS A 213 -14.42 1.65 5.70
C LYS A 213 -14.42 2.72 4.62
N THR A 214 -14.39 2.28 3.37
CA THR A 214 -14.58 3.11 2.17
C THR A 214 -15.81 2.64 1.40
N ILE A 215 -16.28 3.43 0.45
CA ILE A 215 -17.39 3.04 -0.45
C ILE A 215 -17.11 1.71 -1.14
N ARG A 216 -15.85 1.43 -1.48
CA ARG A 216 -15.46 0.22 -2.22
C ARG A 216 -15.15 -1.00 -1.34
N ASN A 217 -14.72 -0.79 -0.10
CA ASN A 217 -14.27 -1.86 0.79
C ASN A 217 -14.44 -1.48 2.26
N ASP A 218 -15.09 -2.36 3.03
CA ASP A 218 -15.38 -2.12 4.44
C ASP A 218 -14.13 -2.21 5.34
N ASN A 219 -13.04 -2.80 4.85
CA ASN A 219 -11.74 -2.85 5.52
C ASN A 219 -10.62 -2.50 4.53
N SER A 220 -10.63 -1.27 4.04
CA SER A 220 -9.63 -0.76 3.09
C SER A 220 -8.38 -0.31 3.81
N SER A 221 -7.22 -0.85 3.45
CA SER A 221 -5.93 -0.35 3.92
C SER A 221 -5.69 1.06 3.36
N ARG A 222 -5.47 2.02 4.26
CA ARG A 222 -5.17 3.42 3.92
C ARG A 222 -3.69 3.75 4.11
N PHE A 223 -2.84 2.73 4.07
CA PHE A 223 -1.38 2.80 4.04
C PHE A 223 -0.84 1.60 3.27
N GLY A 224 0.35 1.74 2.70
CA GLY A 224 1.09 0.63 2.13
C GLY A 224 2.03 0.03 3.18
N LYS A 225 2.28 -1.26 3.13
CA LYS A 225 3.26 -1.93 3.97
C LYS A 225 4.17 -2.84 3.15
N TYR A 226 5.43 -2.84 3.51
CA TYR A 226 6.42 -3.79 3.04
C TYR A 226 6.97 -4.55 4.24
N VAL A 227 6.77 -5.86 4.26
CA VAL A 227 7.19 -6.76 5.35
C VAL A 227 8.37 -7.56 4.83
N GLU A 228 9.56 -7.39 5.40
CA GLU A 228 10.75 -8.18 5.12
C GLU A 228 10.92 -9.21 6.22
N ILE A 229 10.74 -10.49 5.90
CA ILE A 229 10.98 -11.61 6.83
C ILE A 229 12.39 -12.12 6.61
N ALA A 230 13.18 -12.18 7.67
CA ALA A 230 14.57 -12.62 7.63
C ALA A 230 14.71 -14.10 8.01
N PHE A 231 15.50 -14.81 7.23
CA PHE A 231 15.79 -16.24 7.39
C PHE A 231 17.29 -16.48 7.51
N THR A 232 17.66 -17.47 8.32
CA THR A 232 19.04 -18.00 8.34
C THR A 232 19.33 -18.72 7.02
N THR A 233 20.60 -19.03 6.77
CA THR A 233 21.02 -19.88 5.64
C THR A 233 20.42 -21.29 5.67
N TYR A 234 19.90 -21.74 6.82
CA TYR A 234 19.19 -23.01 6.98
C TYR A 234 17.67 -22.89 6.85
N GLY A 235 17.15 -21.70 6.50
CA GLY A 235 15.73 -21.45 6.32
C GLY A 235 14.93 -21.16 7.60
N THR A 236 15.57 -21.06 8.76
CA THR A 236 14.85 -20.74 10.01
C THR A 236 14.56 -19.23 10.07
N GLN A 237 13.32 -18.87 10.38
CA GLN A 237 12.91 -17.50 10.56
C GLN A 237 13.59 -16.86 11.77
N LYS A 238 14.22 -15.70 11.60
CA LYS A 238 15.00 -14.98 12.61
C LYS A 238 14.29 -13.74 13.14
N GLY A 239 13.48 -13.10 12.31
CA GLY A 239 12.75 -11.88 12.65
C GLY A 239 12.10 -11.27 11.42
N ALA A 240 11.62 -10.05 11.55
CA ALA A 240 11.08 -9.29 10.42
C ALA A 240 11.25 -7.80 10.64
N GLN A 241 11.13 -7.05 9.54
CA GLN A 241 11.09 -5.60 9.54
C GLN A 241 9.90 -5.13 8.72
N ILE A 242 9.14 -4.17 9.25
CA ILE A 242 7.97 -3.59 8.60
C ILE A 242 8.26 -2.13 8.27
N SER A 243 8.07 -1.78 7.01
CA SER A 243 8.09 -0.40 6.53
C SER A 243 6.69 0.00 6.12
N SER A 244 6.21 1.13 6.62
CA SER A 244 4.92 1.72 6.27
C SER A 244 5.10 2.89 5.31
N PHE A 245 4.16 3.03 4.37
CA PHE A 245 4.18 4.07 3.35
C PHE A 245 2.83 4.75 3.26
N LEU A 246 2.84 6.09 3.15
CA LEU A 246 1.70 6.87 2.66
C LEU A 246 0.40 6.71 3.47
N LEU A 247 0.46 6.77 4.80
CA LEU A 247 -0.76 6.82 5.60
C LEU A 247 -1.64 8.02 5.16
N GLU A 248 -2.89 7.75 4.80
CA GLU A 248 -3.90 8.76 4.42
C GLU A 248 -4.35 9.56 5.66
N LYS A 249 -3.44 10.37 6.23
CA LYS A 249 -3.69 11.10 7.48
C LYS A 249 -4.79 12.17 7.36
N THR A 250 -5.14 12.60 6.14
CA THR A 250 -6.25 13.53 5.89
C THR A 250 -7.58 12.96 6.32
N ARG A 251 -7.74 11.63 6.32
CA ARG A 251 -8.93 10.91 6.81
C ARG A 251 -9.22 11.16 8.28
N VAL A 252 -8.21 11.48 9.08
CA VAL A 252 -8.41 11.81 10.51
C VAL A 252 -9.40 12.96 10.70
N VAL A 253 -9.33 13.97 9.83
CA VAL A 253 -10.06 15.24 9.96
C VAL A 253 -11.22 15.36 8.98
N HIS A 254 -11.27 14.54 7.93
CA HIS A 254 -12.31 14.58 6.90
C HIS A 254 -12.61 13.19 6.33
N GLN A 255 -13.90 12.86 6.21
CA GLN A 255 -14.39 11.64 5.55
C GLN A 255 -15.49 11.99 4.55
N ASN A 256 -15.48 11.28 3.41
CA ASN A 256 -16.56 11.37 2.42
C ASN A 256 -17.85 10.73 2.96
N PRO A 257 -19.03 11.05 2.42
CA PRO A 257 -20.26 10.34 2.72
C PRO A 257 -20.09 8.83 2.57
N ASP A 258 -20.74 8.04 3.43
CA ASP A 258 -20.69 6.58 3.47
C ASP A 258 -19.31 5.95 3.82
N GLU A 259 -18.30 6.76 4.13
CA GLU A 259 -17.00 6.28 4.61
C GLU A 259 -16.84 6.47 6.12
N ARG A 260 -15.88 5.79 6.74
CA ARG A 260 -15.53 5.98 8.15
C ARG A 260 -14.11 6.54 8.29
N ASN A 261 -13.83 7.11 9.45
CA ASN A 261 -12.47 7.34 9.92
C ASN A 261 -11.78 5.98 10.20
N PHE A 262 -10.54 5.97 10.66
CA PHE A 262 -9.81 4.74 11.02
C PHE A 262 -10.56 3.93 12.07
N HIS A 263 -10.49 2.61 11.97
CA HIS A 263 -11.26 1.69 12.81
C HIS A 263 -11.04 1.90 14.30
N ILE A 264 -9.81 2.23 14.73
CA ILE A 264 -9.46 2.39 16.15
C ILE A 264 -10.35 3.41 16.87
N PHE A 265 -10.80 4.47 16.20
CA PHE A 265 -11.68 5.47 16.82
C PHE A 265 -13.04 4.88 17.21
N TYR A 266 -13.63 4.07 16.33
CA TYR A 266 -14.91 3.39 16.58
C TYR A 266 -14.75 2.23 17.56
N GLN A 267 -13.66 1.48 17.44
CA GLN A 267 -13.29 0.43 18.40
C GLN A 267 -13.15 1.00 19.81
N LEU A 268 -12.51 2.17 19.97
CA LEU A 268 -12.36 2.87 21.24
C LEU A 268 -13.73 3.26 21.82
N CYS A 269 -14.62 3.81 21.01
CA CYS A 269 -15.96 4.20 21.46
C CYS A 269 -16.81 2.99 21.92
N ALA A 270 -16.72 1.86 21.20
CA ALA A 270 -17.52 0.67 21.46
C ALA A 270 -16.95 -0.22 22.56
N GLY A 271 -15.63 -0.43 22.57
CA GLY A 271 -14.99 -1.53 23.29
C GLY A 271 -14.37 -1.20 24.65
N CYS A 272 -14.20 0.09 24.99
CA CYS A 272 -13.66 0.49 26.29
C CYS A 272 -14.62 0.15 27.44
N ASP A 273 -14.08 -0.24 28.59
CA ASP A 273 -14.84 -0.30 29.82
C ASP A 273 -15.27 1.09 30.34
N ASP A 274 -16.27 1.13 31.21
CA ASP A 274 -16.85 2.37 31.71
C ASP A 274 -15.86 3.26 32.47
N GLN A 275 -14.86 2.66 33.13
CA GLN A 275 -13.85 3.43 33.85
C GLN A 275 -12.90 4.12 32.86
N LEU A 276 -12.47 3.41 31.84
CA LEU A 276 -11.58 3.95 30.80
C LEU A 276 -12.34 5.00 29.96
N LYS A 277 -13.63 4.77 29.62
CA LYS A 277 -14.47 5.76 28.96
C LYS A 277 -14.51 7.08 29.72
N ARG A 278 -14.75 7.03 31.02
CA ARG A 278 -14.76 8.26 31.87
C ARG A 278 -13.39 8.95 31.87
N ASN A 279 -12.31 8.19 32.03
CA ASN A 279 -10.97 8.75 32.09
C ASN A 279 -10.53 9.40 30.77
N LEU A 280 -10.97 8.85 29.63
CA LEU A 280 -10.66 9.33 28.30
C LEU A 280 -11.72 10.33 27.75
N GLY A 281 -12.85 10.52 28.44
CA GLY A 281 -13.95 11.35 27.95
C GLY A 281 -14.64 10.76 26.71
N ILE A 282 -14.61 9.44 26.54
CA ILE A 282 -15.18 8.77 25.37
C ILE A 282 -16.68 8.58 25.53
N THR A 283 -17.40 8.97 24.50
CA THR A 283 -18.84 8.82 24.34
C THR A 283 -19.16 8.09 23.04
N GLU A 284 -20.35 8.28 22.50
CA GLU A 284 -20.74 7.73 21.20
C GLU A 284 -20.01 8.44 20.03
N PRO A 285 -19.80 7.78 18.89
CA PRO A 285 -19.12 8.37 17.75
C PRO A 285 -19.76 9.67 17.24
N GLY A 286 -21.10 9.80 17.32
CA GLY A 286 -21.85 10.98 16.89
C GLY A 286 -21.50 12.27 17.63
N TYR A 287 -20.91 12.17 18.82
CA TYR A 287 -20.44 13.32 19.59
C TYR A 287 -19.18 13.98 19.00
N PHE A 288 -18.34 13.20 18.34
CA PHE A 288 -17.04 13.66 17.85
C PHE A 288 -17.09 14.18 16.42
N ASN A 289 -16.67 15.42 16.22
CA ASN A 289 -16.70 16.08 14.92
C ASN A 289 -15.90 15.32 13.83
N TYR A 290 -14.80 14.65 14.20
CA TYR A 290 -14.01 13.85 13.27
C TYR A 290 -14.63 12.47 12.97
N LEU A 291 -15.76 12.09 13.54
CA LEU A 291 -16.45 10.83 13.26
C LEU A 291 -17.86 11.00 12.69
N ASN A 292 -18.49 12.18 12.85
CA ASN A 292 -19.89 12.39 12.52
C ASN A 292 -20.14 13.00 11.13
N GLN A 293 -19.07 13.29 10.36
CA GLN A 293 -19.17 14.02 9.08
C GLN A 293 -19.85 13.20 7.97
N SER A 294 -19.62 11.89 7.95
CA SER A 294 -20.12 11.01 6.89
C SER A 294 -21.51 10.41 7.16
N GLY A 295 -21.98 10.50 8.42
CA GLY A 295 -23.21 9.83 8.86
C GLY A 295 -23.12 8.32 9.00
N THR A 296 -21.93 7.71 8.83
CA THR A 296 -21.71 6.26 8.87
C THR A 296 -20.88 5.89 10.09
N TYR A 297 -21.51 5.21 11.06
CA TYR A 297 -20.87 4.81 12.31
C TYR A 297 -20.57 3.32 12.40
N GLU A 298 -21.29 2.48 11.68
CA GLU A 298 -21.23 1.03 11.78
C GLU A 298 -20.84 0.37 10.45
N ILE A 299 -20.37 -0.85 10.52
CA ILE A 299 -20.10 -1.73 9.37
C ILE A 299 -21.01 -2.95 9.54
N ALA A 300 -21.74 -3.32 8.50
CA ALA A 300 -22.61 -4.49 8.53
C ALA A 300 -21.83 -5.77 8.91
N ASP A 301 -22.41 -6.56 9.79
CA ASP A 301 -21.85 -7.83 10.27
C ASP A 301 -20.49 -7.74 10.98
N VAL A 302 -20.06 -6.53 11.39
CA VAL A 302 -18.80 -6.29 12.10
C VAL A 302 -19.05 -5.62 13.44
N SER A 303 -18.54 -6.19 14.53
CA SER A 303 -18.61 -5.61 15.87
C SER A 303 -17.30 -4.89 16.22
N ASP A 304 -17.34 -3.57 16.32
CA ASP A 304 -16.20 -2.76 16.77
C ASP A 304 -15.77 -3.10 18.19
N GLU A 305 -16.69 -3.54 19.08
CA GLU A 305 -16.36 -4.01 20.43
C GLU A 305 -15.48 -5.29 20.38
N GLN A 306 -15.85 -6.26 19.53
CA GLN A 306 -15.04 -7.47 19.37
C GLN A 306 -13.68 -7.16 18.76
N LEU A 307 -13.64 -6.29 17.75
CA LEU A 307 -12.39 -5.86 17.13
C LEU A 307 -11.48 -5.11 18.11
N TYR A 308 -12.04 -4.30 19.03
CA TYR A 308 -11.27 -3.68 20.10
C TYR A 308 -10.55 -4.72 20.97
N LYS A 309 -11.26 -5.78 21.39
CA LYS A 309 -10.68 -6.88 22.19
C LYS A 309 -9.55 -7.58 21.42
N VAL A 310 -9.75 -7.82 20.13
CA VAL A 310 -8.72 -8.40 19.24
C VAL A 310 -7.50 -7.47 19.16
N THR A 311 -7.70 -6.17 18.93
CA THR A 311 -6.63 -5.18 18.85
C THR A 311 -5.83 -5.09 20.15
N MET A 312 -6.50 -5.05 21.32
CA MET A 312 -5.84 -4.98 22.62
C MET A 312 -5.03 -6.25 22.93
N LYS A 313 -5.56 -7.42 22.54
CA LYS A 313 -4.84 -8.69 22.67
C LYS A 313 -3.63 -8.76 21.73
N ALA A 314 -3.79 -8.32 20.49
CA ALA A 314 -2.69 -8.25 19.53
C ALA A 314 -1.56 -7.33 20.00
N MET A 315 -1.88 -6.17 20.58
CA MET A 315 -0.89 -5.27 21.20
C MET A 315 -0.13 -5.96 22.34
N GLU A 316 -0.81 -6.79 23.15
CA GLU A 316 -0.18 -7.56 24.23
C GLU A 316 0.80 -8.60 23.69
N ILE A 317 0.41 -9.34 22.63
CA ILE A 317 1.25 -10.35 21.99
C ILE A 317 2.49 -9.70 21.35
N VAL A 318 2.32 -8.53 20.74
CA VAL A 318 3.44 -7.73 20.21
C VAL A 318 4.39 -7.26 21.33
N GLY A 319 3.95 -7.27 22.58
CA GLY A 319 4.76 -6.87 23.73
C GLY A 319 4.55 -5.41 24.16
N ILE A 320 3.46 -4.78 23.75
CA ILE A 320 3.06 -3.44 24.23
C ILE A 320 2.37 -3.62 25.58
N ASP A 321 2.99 -3.11 26.62
CA ASP A 321 2.47 -3.21 27.99
C ASP A 321 1.20 -2.36 28.21
N ASN A 322 0.50 -2.62 29.32
CA ASN A 322 -0.78 -1.94 29.58
C ASN A 322 -0.62 -0.44 29.83
N SER A 323 0.51 0.02 30.36
CA SER A 323 0.74 1.45 30.55
C SER A 323 0.87 2.17 29.21
N THR A 324 1.67 1.61 28.30
CA THR A 324 1.85 2.12 26.95
C THR A 324 0.55 2.07 26.14
N LYS A 325 -0.27 1.00 26.26
CA LYS A 325 -1.60 0.93 25.63
C LYS A 325 -2.49 2.10 26.07
N ILE A 326 -2.53 2.40 27.37
CA ILE A 326 -3.33 3.51 27.90
C ILE A 326 -2.84 4.84 27.35
N GLU A 327 -1.53 5.07 27.27
CA GLU A 327 -0.98 6.32 26.72
C GLU A 327 -1.30 6.46 25.20
N ILE A 328 -1.25 5.38 24.44
CA ILE A 328 -1.69 5.34 23.04
C ILE A 328 -3.18 5.74 22.93
N LEU A 329 -4.04 5.14 23.75
CA LEU A 329 -5.48 5.43 23.75
C LEU A 329 -5.81 6.87 24.21
N LYS A 330 -5.01 7.44 25.12
CA LYS A 330 -5.10 8.86 25.49
C LYS A 330 -4.86 9.77 24.29
N ILE A 331 -3.85 9.48 23.47
CA ILE A 331 -3.56 10.27 22.27
C ILE A 331 -4.68 10.12 21.25
N VAL A 332 -5.20 8.90 21.03
CA VAL A 332 -6.34 8.66 20.12
C VAL A 332 -7.57 9.47 20.58
N SER A 333 -7.86 9.45 21.88
CA SER A 333 -8.96 10.24 22.46
C SER A 333 -8.70 11.75 22.35
N ALA A 334 -7.48 12.21 22.64
CA ALA A 334 -7.12 13.62 22.52
C ALA A 334 -7.36 14.17 21.11
N ILE A 335 -7.06 13.36 20.07
CA ILE A 335 -7.33 13.74 18.67
C ILE A 335 -8.82 13.95 18.44
N LEU A 336 -9.69 13.09 18.97
CA LEU A 336 -11.14 13.26 18.86
C LEU A 336 -11.62 14.54 19.54
N HIS A 337 -11.15 14.82 20.74
CA HIS A 337 -11.49 16.05 21.48
C HIS A 337 -10.93 17.31 20.83
N ILE A 338 -9.72 17.26 20.23
CA ILE A 338 -9.18 18.35 19.41
C ILE A 338 -10.15 18.69 18.27
N GLY A 339 -10.73 17.67 17.61
CA GLY A 339 -11.72 17.87 16.55
C GLY A 339 -12.98 18.61 16.99
N ASN A 340 -13.33 18.56 18.26
CA ASN A 340 -14.53 19.23 18.81
C ASN A 340 -14.28 20.71 19.15
N ILE A 341 -13.03 21.17 19.20
CA ILE A 341 -12.70 22.58 19.43
C ILE A 341 -13.27 23.43 18.31
N LYS A 342 -14.17 24.35 18.65
CA LYS A 342 -14.79 25.30 17.72
C LYS A 342 -14.20 26.69 17.88
N PHE A 343 -14.21 27.44 16.79
CA PHE A 343 -13.72 28.83 16.77
C PHE A 343 -14.82 29.78 16.42
N LYS A 344 -14.79 30.96 17.07
CA LYS A 344 -15.62 32.14 16.75
C LYS A 344 -14.73 33.28 16.31
N GLU A 345 -15.31 34.18 15.52
CA GLU A 345 -14.64 35.41 15.12
C GLU A 345 -14.79 36.47 16.22
N LEU A 346 -13.66 37.02 16.67
CA LEU A 346 -13.59 38.13 17.60
C LEU A 346 -12.61 39.20 17.05
N ASN A 347 -13.14 40.38 16.68
CA ASN A 347 -12.34 41.46 16.08
C ASN A 347 -11.52 41.05 14.88
N ASN A 348 -12.11 40.31 13.95
CA ASN A 348 -11.50 39.72 12.74
C ASN A 348 -10.43 38.64 13.01
N TYR A 349 -10.36 38.11 14.23
CA TYR A 349 -9.42 37.04 14.61
C TYR A 349 -10.18 35.86 15.22
N ALA A 350 -9.57 34.69 15.16
CA ALA A 350 -10.10 33.50 15.80
C ALA A 350 -9.95 33.57 17.32
N ASP A 351 -11.01 33.17 18.01
CA ASP A 351 -10.95 32.79 19.42
C ASP A 351 -11.75 31.51 19.63
N ILE A 352 -11.47 30.77 20.69
CA ILE A 352 -12.18 29.53 21.02
C ILE A 352 -13.59 29.84 21.45
N GLU A 353 -14.57 29.10 20.91
CA GLU A 353 -16.00 29.34 21.20
C GLU A 353 -16.32 28.97 22.64
N ASP A 354 -15.95 27.76 23.07
CA ASP A 354 -16.11 27.30 24.47
C ASP A 354 -14.75 26.84 25.04
N PRO A 355 -14.20 27.53 26.07
CA PRO A 355 -12.96 27.10 26.73
C PRO A 355 -13.03 25.70 27.36
N ALA A 356 -14.23 25.16 27.63
CA ALA A 356 -14.40 23.82 28.17
C ALA A 356 -13.89 22.74 27.19
N ASP A 357 -13.97 22.97 25.87
CA ASP A 357 -13.46 22.06 24.83
C ASP A 357 -11.95 21.83 24.90
N LEU A 358 -11.20 22.70 25.60
CA LEU A 358 -9.76 22.55 25.81
C LEU A 358 -9.40 21.59 26.95
N GLN A 359 -10.32 21.29 27.87
CA GLN A 359 -10.00 20.57 29.10
C GLN A 359 -9.52 19.14 28.83
N TYR A 360 -10.26 18.39 27.99
CA TYR A 360 -9.87 17.03 27.65
C TYR A 360 -8.58 16.95 26.84
N PRO A 361 -8.38 17.71 25.74
CA PRO A 361 -7.10 17.74 25.04
C PRO A 361 -5.90 18.08 25.96
N ALA A 362 -6.06 19.09 26.83
CA ALA A 362 -5.04 19.50 27.78
C ALA A 362 -4.70 18.39 28.80
N TYR A 363 -5.73 17.78 29.39
CA TYR A 363 -5.58 16.67 30.34
C TYR A 363 -4.92 15.44 29.70
N LEU A 364 -5.42 15.00 28.52
CA LEU A 364 -4.97 13.78 27.87
C LEU A 364 -3.54 13.91 27.32
N LEU A 365 -3.18 15.08 26.79
CA LEU A 365 -1.82 15.37 26.30
C LEU A 365 -0.90 15.91 27.40
N ASN A 366 -1.41 16.15 28.61
CA ASN A 366 -0.68 16.75 29.72
C ASN A 366 0.06 18.04 29.33
N VAL A 367 -0.70 18.99 28.77
CA VAL A 367 -0.24 20.33 28.37
C VAL A 367 -1.17 21.42 28.96
N ASP A 368 -0.67 22.63 29.08
CA ASP A 368 -1.44 23.76 29.58
C ASP A 368 -2.57 24.16 28.59
N PRO A 369 -3.85 24.25 29.03
CA PRO A 369 -4.98 24.63 28.17
C PRO A 369 -4.83 26.04 27.57
N ASP A 370 -4.26 27.01 28.29
CA ASP A 370 -4.01 28.35 27.77
C ASP A 370 -2.92 28.37 26.70
N ALA A 371 -1.91 27.49 26.83
CA ALA A 371 -0.94 27.29 25.79
C ALA A 371 -1.54 26.67 24.51
N ILE A 372 -2.47 25.70 24.63
CA ILE A 372 -3.22 25.17 23.48
C ILE A 372 -4.03 26.30 22.83
N ARG A 373 -4.82 27.05 23.61
CA ARG A 373 -5.60 28.18 23.09
C ARG A 373 -4.72 29.13 22.30
N LYS A 374 -3.61 29.59 22.91
CA LYS A 374 -2.69 30.53 22.28
C LYS A 374 -2.13 30.00 20.97
N LYS A 375 -1.70 28.72 20.91
CA LYS A 375 -1.06 28.14 19.73
C LYS A 375 -2.06 27.79 18.61
N LEU A 376 -3.32 27.59 18.91
CA LEU A 376 -4.37 27.40 17.91
C LEU A 376 -4.90 28.74 17.35
N THR A 377 -4.79 29.86 18.08
CA THR A 377 -5.33 31.16 17.66
C THR A 377 -4.28 32.17 17.24
N SER A 378 -2.99 31.88 17.44
CA SER A 378 -1.90 32.74 16.99
C SER A 378 -0.70 31.92 16.50
N ARG A 379 0.09 32.53 15.63
CA ARG A 379 1.33 31.98 15.10
C ARG A 379 2.50 32.89 15.42
N ARG A 380 3.58 32.30 15.90
CA ARG A 380 4.83 33.00 16.14
C ARG A 380 5.60 33.19 14.85
N MET A 381 5.96 34.43 14.54
CA MET A 381 6.82 34.78 13.41
C MET A 381 8.06 35.48 13.90
N GLU A 382 9.22 34.99 13.47
CA GLU A 382 10.51 35.70 13.71
C GLU A 382 10.77 36.66 12.55
N SER A 383 10.83 37.95 12.80
CA SER A 383 11.20 38.96 11.82
C SER A 383 12.66 39.30 12.00
N LYS A 384 13.44 39.18 10.93
CA LYS A 384 14.84 39.64 10.89
C LYS A 384 14.88 41.06 10.30
N TRP A 385 14.60 42.08 11.08
CA TRP A 385 14.82 43.45 10.69
C TRP A 385 15.90 44.04 11.60
N GLY A 386 17.11 44.27 11.09
CA GLY A 386 18.23 44.81 11.84
C GLY A 386 19.03 43.75 12.63
N THR A 387 19.62 44.17 13.73
CA THR A 387 20.47 43.36 14.62
C THR A 387 19.71 42.60 15.70
N GLU A 388 18.41 42.85 15.87
CA GLU A 388 17.56 42.20 16.85
C GLU A 388 16.54 41.29 16.17
N ASN A 389 16.35 40.10 16.73
CA ASN A 389 15.28 39.15 16.30
C ASN A 389 13.98 39.55 17.01
N ASP A 390 13.15 40.32 16.34
CA ASP A 390 11.79 40.57 16.84
C ASP A 390 10.91 39.36 16.64
N VAL A 391 10.29 38.90 17.71
CA VAL A 391 9.33 37.82 17.74
C VAL A 391 7.93 38.40 17.83
N LEU A 392 7.14 38.21 16.80
CA LEU A 392 5.76 38.67 16.73
C LEU A 392 4.78 37.49 16.79
N ASP A 393 3.82 37.57 17.70
CA ASP A 393 2.66 36.67 17.71
C ASP A 393 1.58 37.23 16.76
N VAL A 394 1.43 36.63 15.59
CA VAL A 394 0.42 37.00 14.58
C VAL A 394 -0.86 36.23 14.85
N LYS A 395 -1.95 36.94 15.09
CA LYS A 395 -3.26 36.32 15.29
C LYS A 395 -3.79 35.70 13.99
N LEU A 396 -4.43 34.56 14.12
CA LEU A 396 -5.04 33.81 13.00
C LEU A 396 -6.51 34.23 12.80
N ASN A 397 -7.01 34.11 11.57
CA ASN A 397 -8.44 34.11 11.31
C ASN A 397 -9.04 32.74 11.59
N VAL A 398 -10.37 32.59 11.50
CA VAL A 398 -11.08 31.34 11.84
C VAL A 398 -10.63 30.18 10.94
N ASP A 399 -10.51 30.38 9.64
CA ASP A 399 -10.09 29.33 8.70
C ASP A 399 -8.65 28.85 8.99
N GLN A 400 -7.75 29.78 9.29
CA GLN A 400 -6.36 29.46 9.67
C GLN A 400 -6.28 28.72 11.01
N ALA A 401 -7.16 29.04 11.96
CA ALA A 401 -7.23 28.37 13.25
C ALA A 401 -7.77 26.92 13.08
N ILE A 402 -8.80 26.70 12.26
CA ILE A 402 -9.32 25.38 11.90
C ILE A 402 -8.20 24.55 11.24
N TYR A 403 -7.51 25.14 10.26
CA TYR A 403 -6.37 24.49 9.61
C TYR A 403 -5.27 24.08 10.61
N THR A 404 -4.94 24.96 11.55
CA THR A 404 -3.91 24.73 12.58
C THR A 404 -4.31 23.59 13.53
N ARG A 405 -5.59 23.57 13.95
CA ARG A 405 -6.19 22.48 14.73
C ARG A 405 -6.07 21.13 14.00
N ASP A 406 -6.52 21.11 12.74
CA ASP A 406 -6.53 19.89 11.91
C ASP A 406 -5.11 19.42 11.57
N ALA A 407 -4.16 20.34 11.39
CA ALA A 407 -2.74 20.02 11.21
C ALA A 407 -2.15 19.34 12.45
N LEU A 408 -2.49 19.79 13.65
CA LEU A 408 -2.06 19.17 14.91
C LEU A 408 -2.63 17.75 15.03
N ALA A 409 -3.93 17.55 14.77
CA ALA A 409 -4.58 16.24 14.82
C ALA A 409 -3.97 15.24 13.83
N LYS A 410 -3.76 15.66 12.58
CA LYS A 410 -3.10 14.85 11.55
C LYS A 410 -1.67 14.48 11.94
N ALA A 411 -0.92 15.42 12.52
CA ALA A 411 0.46 15.18 12.94
C ALA A 411 0.55 14.20 14.11
N LEU A 412 -0.29 14.36 15.13
CA LEU A 412 -0.38 13.44 16.27
C LEU A 412 -0.67 12.02 15.81
N TYR A 413 -1.68 11.85 14.94
CA TYR A 413 -2.06 10.52 14.45
C TYR A 413 -0.98 9.86 13.61
N HIS A 414 -0.38 10.59 12.68
CA HIS A 414 0.68 10.06 11.83
C HIS A 414 1.90 9.62 12.64
N ARG A 415 2.35 10.45 13.60
CA ARG A 415 3.48 10.12 14.46
C ARG A 415 3.18 8.98 15.43
N LEU A 416 1.94 8.88 15.91
CA LEU A 416 1.47 7.75 16.70
C LEU A 416 1.52 6.45 15.88
N PHE A 417 1.08 6.49 14.63
CA PHE A 417 1.15 5.35 13.72
C PHE A 417 2.60 4.91 13.44
N ASP A 418 3.50 5.87 13.17
CA ASP A 418 4.91 5.58 12.99
C ASP A 418 5.53 4.97 14.27
N HIS A 419 5.14 5.47 15.43
CA HIS A 419 5.58 4.92 16.72
C HIS A 419 5.10 3.47 16.92
N LEU A 420 3.84 3.15 16.56
CA LEU A 420 3.33 1.77 16.58
C LEU A 420 4.13 0.84 15.68
N VAL A 421 4.47 1.29 14.47
CA VAL A 421 5.36 0.52 13.57
C VAL A 421 6.73 0.31 14.20
N GLN A 422 7.30 1.31 14.89
CA GLN A 422 8.57 1.17 15.61
C GLN A 422 8.47 0.16 16.76
N LEU A 423 7.40 0.18 17.56
CA LEU A 423 7.17 -0.80 18.64
C LEU A 423 7.12 -2.23 18.09
N VAL A 424 6.40 -2.42 17.00
CA VAL A 424 6.35 -3.72 16.30
C VAL A 424 7.73 -4.14 15.82
N ASN A 425 8.47 -3.25 15.16
CA ASN A 425 9.82 -3.55 14.66
C ASN A 425 10.79 -3.88 15.81
N ASN A 426 10.68 -3.21 16.96
CA ASN A 426 11.49 -3.51 18.13
C ASN A 426 11.21 -4.93 18.67
N ALA A 427 9.95 -5.37 18.63
CA ALA A 427 9.56 -6.72 19.02
C ALA A 427 10.04 -7.81 18.04
N LEU A 428 10.28 -7.43 16.77
CA LEU A 428 10.74 -8.31 15.69
C LEU A 428 12.23 -8.16 15.37
N THR A 429 12.97 -7.38 16.17
CA THR A 429 14.41 -7.11 15.96
C THR A 429 15.23 -8.38 15.89
N PHE A 430 16.15 -8.46 14.93
CA PHE A 430 17.07 -9.55 14.71
C PHE A 430 18.46 -9.06 14.31
N ASP A 431 19.48 -9.93 14.48
CA ASP A 431 20.80 -9.68 13.90
C ASP A 431 20.75 -9.98 12.39
N ALA A 432 20.99 -8.95 11.59
CA ALA A 432 20.91 -9.01 10.13
C ALA A 432 22.09 -9.73 9.45
N ASN A 433 23.13 -10.11 10.21
CA ASN A 433 24.28 -10.80 9.65
C ASN A 433 23.89 -12.20 9.13
N ASP A 434 24.35 -12.53 7.94
CA ASP A 434 24.12 -13.82 7.28
C ASP A 434 22.63 -14.21 7.10
N CYS A 435 21.76 -13.24 6.94
CA CYS A 435 20.35 -13.47 6.68
C CYS A 435 19.99 -13.25 5.21
N ARG A 436 19.03 -14.03 4.71
CA ARG A 436 18.31 -13.77 3.46
C ARG A 436 16.91 -13.30 3.81
N LYS A 437 16.32 -12.54 2.91
CA LYS A 437 15.04 -11.90 3.16
C LYS A 437 14.00 -12.28 2.10
N ILE A 438 12.77 -12.48 2.55
CA ILE A 438 11.60 -12.50 1.68
C ILE A 438 10.76 -11.26 2.00
N GLY A 439 10.64 -10.37 1.02
CA GLY A 439 9.85 -9.18 1.10
C GLY A 439 8.40 -9.42 0.62
N ILE A 440 7.41 -8.90 1.33
CA ILE A 440 6.00 -8.97 0.96
C ILE A 440 5.47 -7.55 0.86
N LEU A 441 5.16 -7.10 -0.35
CA LEU A 441 4.60 -5.77 -0.60
C LEU A 441 3.09 -5.84 -0.70
N ASP A 442 2.40 -5.29 0.30
CA ASP A 442 0.96 -5.09 0.33
C ASP A 442 0.67 -3.58 0.31
N ILE A 443 0.39 -3.06 -0.88
CA ILE A 443 0.10 -1.64 -1.09
C ILE A 443 -1.29 -1.47 -1.70
N TYR A 444 -1.91 -0.31 -1.48
CA TYR A 444 -3.17 0.01 -2.14
C TYR A 444 -2.99 -0.02 -3.66
N GLY A 445 -4.04 -0.48 -4.35
CA GLY A 445 -4.05 -0.53 -5.81
C GLY A 445 -4.25 0.83 -6.44
N PHE A 446 -4.20 0.87 -7.76
CA PHE A 446 -4.53 2.05 -8.55
C PHE A 446 -5.98 2.48 -8.28
N GLU A 447 -6.21 3.78 -8.07
CA GLU A 447 -7.52 4.31 -7.72
C GLU A 447 -8.04 5.25 -8.83
N ILE A 448 -9.26 4.97 -9.30
CA ILE A 448 -10.02 5.85 -10.19
C ILE A 448 -11.40 6.03 -9.57
N PHE A 449 -11.69 7.24 -9.10
CA PHE A 449 -12.99 7.65 -8.58
C PHE A 449 -13.63 8.68 -9.50
N GLU A 450 -14.88 9.05 -9.23
CA GLU A 450 -15.53 10.18 -9.89
C GLU A 450 -14.83 11.52 -9.57
N ASN A 451 -14.33 11.65 -8.34
CA ASN A 451 -13.54 12.79 -7.91
C ASN A 451 -12.21 12.31 -7.30
N ASN A 452 -11.10 12.61 -7.98
CA ASN A 452 -9.76 12.24 -7.53
C ASN A 452 -9.01 13.47 -7.06
N GLY A 453 -8.52 13.45 -5.84
CA GLY A 453 -7.74 14.53 -5.24
C GLY A 453 -6.24 14.23 -5.21
N PHE A 454 -5.55 14.98 -4.34
CA PHE A 454 -4.12 14.86 -4.13
C PHE A 454 -3.70 13.47 -3.62
N GLU A 455 -4.51 12.85 -2.77
CA GLU A 455 -4.27 11.51 -2.23
C GLU A 455 -4.23 10.46 -3.36
N GLN A 456 -5.25 10.45 -4.24
CA GLN A 456 -5.30 9.54 -5.39
C GLN A 456 -4.15 9.78 -6.35
N PHE A 457 -3.76 11.05 -6.56
CA PHE A 457 -2.59 11.39 -7.36
C PHE A 457 -1.31 10.75 -6.81
N CYS A 458 -1.11 10.82 -5.49
CA CYS A 458 0.03 10.22 -4.81
C CYS A 458 0.02 8.69 -4.85
N ILE A 459 -1.14 8.06 -4.63
CA ILE A 459 -1.36 6.62 -4.72
C ILE A 459 -1.05 6.12 -6.13
N ASN A 460 -1.60 6.79 -7.14
CA ASN A 460 -1.43 6.41 -8.53
C ASN A 460 0.02 6.60 -9.02
N PHE A 461 0.72 7.61 -8.52
CA PHE A 461 2.16 7.76 -8.78
C PHE A 461 2.97 6.56 -8.29
N VAL A 462 2.72 6.08 -7.07
CA VAL A 462 3.44 4.90 -6.56
C VAL A 462 3.11 3.65 -7.35
N ASN A 463 1.84 3.46 -7.74
CA ASN A 463 1.45 2.35 -8.62
C ASN A 463 2.11 2.44 -10.01
N GLU A 464 2.25 3.66 -10.57
CA GLU A 464 2.99 3.91 -11.80
C GLU A 464 4.46 3.47 -11.68
N LYS A 465 5.10 3.77 -10.55
CA LYS A 465 6.47 3.35 -10.24
C LYS A 465 6.60 1.82 -10.11
N LEU A 466 5.65 1.17 -9.45
CA LEU A 466 5.64 -0.31 -9.33
C LEU A 466 5.43 -0.99 -10.68
N GLN A 467 4.59 -0.41 -11.55
CA GLN A 467 4.45 -0.88 -12.92
C GLN A 467 5.77 -0.77 -13.72
N GLN A 468 6.53 0.29 -13.49
CA GLN A 468 7.85 0.45 -14.10
C GLN A 468 8.81 -0.65 -13.64
N VAL A 469 8.81 -1.02 -12.34
CA VAL A 469 9.61 -2.15 -11.83
C VAL A 469 9.25 -3.45 -12.56
N PHE A 470 7.95 -3.72 -12.71
CA PHE A 470 7.49 -4.89 -13.46
C PHE A 470 8.03 -4.91 -14.90
N ILE A 471 7.97 -3.78 -15.59
CA ILE A 471 8.48 -3.66 -16.97
C ILE A 471 9.99 -3.88 -17.02
N GLU A 472 10.76 -3.27 -16.13
CA GLU A 472 12.23 -3.37 -16.12
C GLU A 472 12.71 -4.78 -15.74
N LEU A 473 12.14 -5.40 -14.71
CA LEU A 473 12.60 -6.68 -14.17
C LEU A 473 12.01 -7.90 -14.88
N THR A 474 10.89 -7.76 -15.57
CA THR A 474 10.26 -8.91 -16.28
C THR A 474 10.43 -8.77 -17.79
N LEU A 475 9.91 -7.70 -18.39
CA LEU A 475 9.86 -7.61 -19.85
C LEU A 475 11.21 -7.24 -20.48
N LYS A 476 11.88 -6.26 -19.88
CA LYS A 476 13.14 -5.76 -20.42
C LYS A 476 14.29 -6.72 -20.13
N ALA A 477 14.31 -7.27 -18.91
CA ALA A 477 15.33 -8.23 -18.50
C ALA A 477 15.30 -9.49 -19.39
N GLU A 478 14.11 -10.08 -19.61
CA GLU A 478 13.94 -11.25 -20.47
C GLU A 478 14.36 -10.98 -21.92
N GLN A 479 13.98 -9.82 -22.47
CA GLN A 479 14.38 -9.44 -23.82
C GLN A 479 15.90 -9.26 -23.97
N GLU A 480 16.55 -8.72 -22.94
CA GLU A 480 18.00 -8.55 -22.93
C GLU A 480 18.71 -9.91 -22.79
N GLU A 481 18.16 -10.83 -21.99
CA GLU A 481 18.66 -12.20 -21.86
C GLU A 481 18.58 -12.96 -23.21
N TYR A 482 17.44 -12.91 -23.90
CA TYR A 482 17.30 -13.52 -25.23
C TYR A 482 18.32 -12.98 -26.23
N LYS A 483 18.61 -11.68 -26.14
CA LYS A 483 19.61 -11.05 -27.01
C LYS A 483 21.04 -11.51 -26.69
N GLN A 484 21.36 -11.67 -25.38
CA GLN A 484 22.65 -12.15 -24.91
C GLN A 484 22.85 -13.61 -25.27
N GLU A 485 21.82 -14.45 -25.14
CA GLU A 485 21.80 -15.86 -25.51
C GLU A 485 21.77 -16.08 -27.02
N GLY A 486 21.66 -15.03 -27.83
CA GLY A 486 21.61 -15.12 -29.30
C GLY A 486 20.33 -15.78 -29.82
N VAL A 487 19.27 -15.80 -29.04
CA VAL A 487 17.97 -16.31 -29.46
C VAL A 487 17.38 -15.38 -30.52
N GLN A 488 17.06 -15.93 -31.69
CA GLN A 488 16.35 -15.19 -32.74
C GLN A 488 14.88 -15.03 -32.35
N TRP A 489 14.47 -13.84 -31.99
CA TRP A 489 13.11 -13.50 -31.63
C TRP A 489 12.73 -12.11 -32.15
N ILE A 490 11.43 -11.86 -32.26
CA ILE A 490 10.93 -10.55 -32.68
C ILE A 490 10.69 -9.73 -31.42
N PRO A 491 11.42 -8.61 -31.22
CA PRO A 491 11.21 -7.74 -30.08
C PRO A 491 9.76 -7.27 -30.03
N VAL A 492 9.16 -7.36 -28.87
CA VAL A 492 7.79 -6.90 -28.66
C VAL A 492 7.80 -5.48 -28.16
N GLU A 493 7.06 -4.64 -28.85
CA GLU A 493 6.79 -3.28 -28.44
C GLU A 493 5.83 -3.27 -27.24
N TYR A 494 6.22 -2.60 -26.19
CA TYR A 494 5.41 -2.37 -25.00
C TYR A 494 5.43 -0.87 -24.63
N PHE A 495 4.38 -0.42 -24.01
CA PHE A 495 4.34 0.93 -23.48
C PHE A 495 5.25 1.05 -22.26
N ASN A 496 6.35 1.80 -22.40
CA ASN A 496 7.23 2.12 -21.26
C ASN A 496 6.67 3.33 -20.52
N ASN A 497 6.06 3.08 -19.37
CA ASN A 497 5.44 4.09 -18.53
C ASN A 497 6.43 5.01 -17.79
N LYS A 498 7.73 4.86 -18.01
CA LYS A 498 8.74 5.80 -17.49
C LYS A 498 8.45 7.24 -17.86
N VAL A 499 7.88 7.48 -19.05
CA VAL A 499 7.48 8.82 -19.50
C VAL A 499 6.44 9.45 -18.58
N VAL A 500 5.53 8.66 -17.99
CA VAL A 500 4.54 9.14 -17.02
C VAL A 500 5.18 9.36 -15.65
N CYS A 501 6.06 8.45 -15.21
CA CYS A 501 6.84 8.64 -13.98
C CYS A 501 7.66 9.96 -14.05
N ASP A 502 8.35 10.20 -15.18
CA ASP A 502 9.15 11.40 -15.38
C ASP A 502 8.28 12.67 -15.42
N LEU A 503 7.09 12.64 -16.05
CA LEU A 503 6.11 13.73 -16.01
C LEU A 503 5.76 14.14 -14.57
N ILE A 504 5.65 13.17 -13.66
CA ILE A 504 5.24 13.44 -12.28
C ILE A 504 6.44 13.86 -11.41
N GLU A 505 7.58 13.14 -11.48
CA GLU A 505 8.66 13.26 -10.50
C GLU A 505 9.91 14.00 -10.97
N SER A 506 10.09 14.27 -12.26
CA SER A 506 11.34 14.83 -12.78
C SER A 506 11.66 16.20 -12.17
N ASN A 507 12.96 16.46 -11.99
CA ASN A 507 13.45 17.76 -11.57
C ASN A 507 13.84 18.65 -12.76
N LYS A 508 14.29 18.03 -13.87
CA LYS A 508 14.74 18.71 -15.10
C LYS A 508 14.40 17.87 -16.34
N PRO A 509 13.45 18.27 -17.18
CA PRO A 509 12.52 19.39 -16.98
C PRO A 509 11.62 19.19 -15.75
N PRO A 510 11.08 20.27 -15.14
CA PRO A 510 10.31 20.14 -13.91
C PRO A 510 9.00 19.39 -14.14
N GLY A 511 8.81 18.29 -13.44
CA GLY A 511 7.58 17.52 -13.39
C GLY A 511 6.56 18.11 -12.39
N ILE A 512 5.40 17.45 -12.27
CA ILE A 512 4.26 17.95 -11.52
C ILE A 512 4.61 18.21 -10.04
N PHE A 513 5.30 17.29 -9.35
CA PHE A 513 5.71 17.52 -7.96
C PHE A 513 6.69 18.68 -7.80
N SER A 514 7.59 18.89 -8.78
CA SER A 514 8.53 20.00 -8.73
C SER A 514 7.81 21.34 -8.89
N ILE A 515 6.86 21.41 -9.84
CA ILE A 515 6.01 22.59 -10.06
C ILE A 515 5.17 22.89 -8.82
N LEU A 516 4.54 21.87 -8.23
CA LEU A 516 3.72 22.01 -7.02
C LEU A 516 4.55 22.54 -5.84
N ASN A 517 5.76 22.01 -5.63
CA ASN A 517 6.67 22.46 -4.58
C ASN A 517 7.09 23.91 -4.75
N ASP A 518 7.34 24.33 -5.98
CA ASP A 518 7.69 25.74 -6.30
C ASP A 518 6.53 26.68 -6.03
N VAL A 519 5.31 26.30 -6.40
CA VAL A 519 4.10 27.10 -6.12
C VAL A 519 3.84 27.17 -4.62
N CYS A 520 3.94 26.06 -3.89
CA CYS A 520 3.82 26.03 -2.45
C CYS A 520 4.80 26.96 -1.74
N ALA A 521 6.05 27.06 -2.25
CA ALA A 521 7.07 27.94 -1.71
C ALA A 521 6.79 29.43 -2.00
N GLN A 522 6.16 29.73 -3.14
CA GLN A 522 5.85 31.12 -3.56
C GLN A 522 4.59 31.67 -2.89
N THR A 523 3.55 30.87 -2.73
CA THR A 523 2.22 31.35 -2.29
C THR A 523 2.08 31.45 -0.76
N HIS A 524 3.00 30.94 0.02
CA HIS A 524 3.05 31.06 1.49
C HIS A 524 1.69 30.90 2.23
N GLY A 525 0.73 30.12 1.69
CA GLY A 525 -0.60 29.93 2.28
C GLY A 525 -1.63 30.99 1.87
N GLN A 526 -1.36 31.79 0.85
CA GLN A 526 -2.35 32.73 0.29
C GLN A 526 -3.40 31.95 -0.53
N SER A 527 -4.63 32.50 -0.59
CA SER A 527 -5.71 32.01 -1.47
C SER A 527 -5.28 32.05 -2.93
N GLY A 528 -5.75 31.08 -3.76
CA GLY A 528 -5.44 31.03 -5.20
C GLY A 528 -4.17 30.24 -5.54
N GLY A 529 -3.58 29.54 -4.59
CA GLY A 529 -2.40 28.69 -4.83
C GLY A 529 -2.67 27.57 -5.84
N ASP A 530 -3.82 26.93 -5.75
CA ASP A 530 -4.18 25.80 -6.63
C ASP A 530 -4.42 26.26 -8.07
N ASP A 531 -5.05 27.42 -8.30
CA ASP A 531 -5.21 28.01 -9.64
C ASP A 531 -3.85 28.38 -10.25
N HIS A 532 -2.95 28.95 -9.43
CA HIS A 532 -1.58 29.26 -9.85
C HIS A 532 -0.81 27.99 -10.22
N PHE A 533 -0.98 26.92 -9.45
CA PHE A 533 -0.39 25.61 -9.74
C PHE A 533 -0.90 25.07 -11.08
N LEU A 534 -2.20 25.08 -11.32
CA LEU A 534 -2.80 24.61 -12.56
C LEU A 534 -2.30 25.42 -13.77
N GLN A 535 -2.26 26.74 -13.66
CA GLN A 535 -1.75 27.61 -14.72
C GLN A 535 -0.27 27.32 -15.04
N LYS A 536 0.56 27.11 -13.99
CA LYS A 536 1.98 26.81 -14.17
C LYS A 536 2.19 25.43 -14.78
N MET A 537 1.38 24.42 -14.42
CA MET A 537 1.37 23.11 -15.05
C MET A 537 1.01 23.20 -16.53
N ASN A 538 -0.09 23.88 -16.86
CA ASN A 538 -0.54 24.04 -18.26
C ASN A 538 0.54 24.69 -19.12
N THR A 539 1.32 25.61 -18.55
CA THR A 539 2.44 26.25 -19.25
C THR A 539 3.65 25.33 -19.41
N SER A 540 3.99 24.57 -18.36
CA SER A 540 5.24 23.80 -18.33
C SER A 540 5.12 22.41 -18.95
N VAL A 541 3.99 21.74 -18.75
CA VAL A 541 3.76 20.34 -19.19
C VAL A 541 2.53 20.18 -20.11
N GLY A 542 1.90 21.28 -20.51
CA GLY A 542 0.66 21.28 -21.32
C GLY A 542 0.76 20.55 -22.67
N ASN A 543 1.95 20.47 -23.24
CA ASN A 543 2.21 19.79 -24.52
C ASN A 543 2.64 18.31 -24.33
N HIS A 544 2.69 17.82 -23.07
CA HIS A 544 3.11 16.45 -22.82
C HIS A 544 2.03 15.45 -23.26
N PRO A 545 2.36 14.35 -24.00
CA PRO A 545 1.36 13.43 -24.57
C PRO A 545 0.47 12.76 -23.51
N HIS A 546 0.95 12.63 -22.29
CA HIS A 546 0.22 12.02 -21.15
C HIS A 546 -0.43 13.05 -20.22
N TYR A 547 -0.43 14.34 -20.56
CA TYR A 547 -1.09 15.39 -19.80
C TYR A 547 -2.15 16.08 -20.64
N ARG A 548 -3.31 16.37 -20.06
CA ARG A 548 -4.37 17.18 -20.70
C ARG A 548 -4.85 18.25 -19.72
N PRO A 549 -4.82 19.53 -20.13
CA PRO A 549 -5.32 20.63 -19.31
C PRO A 549 -6.85 20.62 -19.22
N GLY A 550 -7.39 21.06 -18.08
CA GLY A 550 -8.81 21.25 -17.82
C GLY A 550 -9.06 22.50 -16.96
N SER A 551 -10.33 22.86 -16.76
CA SER A 551 -10.72 23.98 -15.89
C SER A 551 -10.89 23.50 -14.45
N GLY A 552 -10.05 23.97 -13.52
CA GLY A 552 -10.01 23.49 -12.12
C GLY A 552 -9.55 22.04 -11.99
N ARG A 553 -9.14 21.40 -13.08
CA ARG A 553 -8.77 19.98 -13.15
C ARG A 553 -7.65 19.77 -14.16
N PHE A 554 -6.99 18.62 -14.07
CA PHE A 554 -6.07 18.12 -15.10
C PHE A 554 -6.20 16.61 -15.24
N LEU A 555 -5.89 16.08 -16.41
CA LEU A 555 -5.95 14.66 -16.67
C LEU A 555 -4.55 14.11 -16.95
N ILE A 556 -4.25 12.95 -16.37
CA ILE A 556 -3.06 12.16 -16.70
C ILE A 556 -3.50 10.84 -17.35
N VAL A 557 -2.82 10.51 -18.47
CA VAL A 557 -2.94 9.22 -19.13
C VAL A 557 -1.93 8.27 -18.47
N HIS A 558 -2.38 7.54 -17.43
CA HIS A 558 -1.60 6.54 -16.72
C HIS A 558 -1.56 5.20 -17.45
N TYR A 559 -0.70 4.28 -16.99
CA TYR A 559 -0.67 2.91 -17.53
C TYR A 559 -2.00 2.17 -17.35
N ALA A 560 -2.73 2.46 -16.26
CA ALA A 560 -4.00 1.81 -15.93
C ALA A 560 -5.24 2.55 -16.48
N GLY A 561 -5.05 3.72 -17.13
CA GLY A 561 -6.13 4.49 -17.74
C GLY A 561 -6.04 5.98 -17.51
N ASN A 562 -7.03 6.68 -18.03
CA ASN A 562 -7.14 8.12 -17.90
C ASN A 562 -7.72 8.49 -16.54
N VAL A 563 -7.03 9.35 -15.79
CA VAL A 563 -7.51 9.85 -14.49
C VAL A 563 -7.54 11.37 -14.50
N GLU A 564 -8.71 11.90 -14.19
CA GLU A 564 -8.91 13.34 -14.00
C GLU A 564 -8.76 13.69 -12.51
N TYR A 565 -7.91 14.68 -12.19
CA TYR A 565 -7.62 15.15 -10.85
C TYR A 565 -8.16 16.56 -10.65
N ASN A 566 -8.94 16.75 -9.57
CA ASN A 566 -9.36 18.05 -9.09
C ASN A 566 -8.20 18.70 -8.33
N VAL A 567 -7.78 19.91 -8.71
CA VAL A 567 -6.63 20.60 -8.09
C VAL A 567 -6.91 21.18 -6.71
N GLU A 568 -8.16 21.20 -6.29
CA GLU A 568 -8.57 21.78 -5.01
C GLU A 568 -7.84 21.14 -3.84
N GLY A 569 -7.18 21.96 -3.03
CA GLY A 569 -6.42 21.53 -1.85
C GLY A 569 -5.03 20.94 -2.15
N PHE A 570 -4.58 20.85 -3.40
CA PHE A 570 -3.26 20.30 -3.73
C PHE A 570 -2.10 21.04 -3.04
N CYS A 571 -2.09 22.37 -3.09
CA CYS A 571 -1.06 23.17 -2.46
C CYS A 571 -1.06 23.03 -0.94
N GLU A 572 -2.25 23.02 -0.33
CA GLU A 572 -2.41 22.88 1.11
C GLU A 572 -1.92 21.52 1.60
N LYS A 573 -2.42 20.44 0.97
CA LYS A 573 -2.06 19.05 1.31
C LYS A 573 -0.58 18.77 1.06
N ASN A 574 0.01 19.37 0.02
CA ASN A 574 1.42 19.19 -0.29
C ASN A 574 2.34 19.95 0.68
N ARG A 575 1.93 21.09 1.21
CA ARG A 575 2.73 21.83 2.20
C ARG A 575 2.97 21.02 3.46
N ASP A 576 1.95 20.33 3.95
CA ASP A 576 2.04 19.39 5.09
C ASP A 576 2.92 19.88 6.25
N THR A 577 2.89 21.18 6.53
CA THR A 577 3.75 21.78 7.55
C THR A 577 3.02 21.87 8.87
N LEU A 578 3.59 21.23 9.89
CA LEU A 578 3.27 21.54 11.27
C LEU A 578 4.10 22.77 11.68
N PHE A 579 3.48 23.79 12.25
CA PHE A 579 4.20 24.96 12.71
C PHE A 579 5.08 24.61 13.92
N ASP A 580 6.28 25.20 13.97
CA ASP A 580 7.24 25.01 15.08
C ASP A 580 6.63 25.28 16.45
N ASP A 581 5.68 26.17 16.49
CA ASP A 581 4.89 26.50 17.69
C ASP A 581 4.11 25.32 18.25
N LEU A 582 3.50 24.51 17.38
CA LEU A 582 2.77 23.30 17.76
C LEU A 582 3.74 22.20 18.19
N ILE A 583 4.91 22.10 17.53
CA ILE A 583 5.97 21.19 17.94
C ILE A 583 6.45 21.56 19.36
N GLN A 584 6.71 22.85 19.61
CA GLN A 584 7.10 23.33 20.95
C GLN A 584 6.03 23.08 22.01
N LEU A 585 4.74 23.23 21.64
CA LEU A 585 3.62 22.91 22.52
C LEU A 585 3.66 21.43 22.92
N MET A 586 3.81 20.51 21.96
CA MET A 586 3.89 19.08 22.25
C MET A 586 5.16 18.71 23.04
N GLN A 587 6.28 19.39 22.78
CA GLN A 587 7.52 19.25 23.54
C GLN A 587 7.46 19.82 24.97
N SER A 588 6.45 20.61 25.30
CA SER A 588 6.17 21.05 26.67
C SER A 588 5.26 20.09 27.46
N SER A 589 4.83 19.00 26.82
CA SER A 589 3.97 18.00 27.46
C SER A 589 4.65 17.32 28.65
N GLY A 590 3.90 17.05 29.71
CA GLY A 590 4.33 16.16 30.77
C GLY A 590 4.15 14.67 30.48
N ASN A 591 3.68 14.31 29.28
CA ASN A 591 3.49 12.93 28.83
C ASN A 591 4.71 12.47 28.02
N GLU A 592 5.43 11.47 28.51
CA GLU A 592 6.65 10.97 27.88
C GLU A 592 6.43 10.45 26.45
N LEU A 593 5.31 9.78 26.19
CA LEU A 593 4.98 9.31 24.84
C LEU A 593 4.80 10.50 23.89
N VAL A 594 4.08 11.54 24.30
CA VAL A 594 3.88 12.75 23.48
C VAL A 594 5.24 13.41 23.18
N LEU A 595 6.13 13.52 24.18
CA LEU A 595 7.49 14.04 23.98
C LEU A 595 8.26 13.24 22.93
N ASN A 596 8.21 11.91 23.00
CA ASN A 596 8.89 11.02 22.08
C ASN A 596 8.33 11.08 20.65
N LEU A 597 7.06 11.43 20.47
CA LEU A 597 6.48 11.68 19.15
C LEU A 597 7.01 12.96 18.47
N PHE A 598 7.63 13.88 19.20
CA PHE A 598 8.13 15.17 18.69
C PHE A 598 9.62 15.36 19.01
N PRO A 599 10.53 14.52 18.43
CA PRO A 599 11.96 14.52 18.78
C PRO A 599 12.75 15.66 18.13
N GLU A 600 12.13 16.49 17.31
CA GLU A 600 12.85 17.54 16.56
C GLU A 600 13.48 18.57 17.47
N LYS A 601 14.73 18.91 17.22
CA LYS A 601 15.36 20.07 17.84
C LYS A 601 14.90 21.34 17.12
N VAL A 602 13.99 22.08 17.73
CA VAL A 602 13.60 23.40 17.23
C VAL A 602 14.80 24.34 17.43
N GLN A 603 15.59 24.51 16.37
CA GLN A 603 16.78 25.35 16.40
C GLN A 603 16.40 26.84 16.34
N LYS A 604 16.81 27.61 17.33
CA LYS A 604 16.60 29.08 17.39
C LYS A 604 17.32 29.88 16.28
N ASN A 605 18.15 29.25 15.45
CA ASN A 605 19.01 29.92 14.46
C ASN A 605 19.20 29.07 13.20
N CYS A 606 18.17 28.72 12.47
CA CYS A 606 18.37 28.05 11.18
C CYS A 606 18.14 28.99 9.99
N VAL A 607 19.14 29.01 9.09
CA VAL A 607 18.97 29.30 7.68
C VAL A 607 17.74 28.55 7.21
N LYS A 608 16.78 29.24 6.57
CA LYS A 608 15.55 28.64 6.01
C LYS A 608 15.92 27.45 5.14
N THR A 609 16.02 26.27 5.74
CA THR A 609 15.99 25.02 4.98
C THR A 609 14.59 24.91 4.38
N ARG A 610 14.52 24.70 3.09
CA ARG A 610 13.24 24.48 2.37
C ARG A 610 12.50 23.37 3.11
N THR A 611 11.32 23.66 3.66
CA THR A 611 10.50 22.67 4.36
C THR A 611 10.21 21.52 3.41
N THR A 612 10.41 20.28 3.88
CA THR A 612 10.17 19.07 3.07
C THR A 612 8.68 18.93 2.86
N THR A 613 8.22 19.03 1.62
CA THR A 613 6.79 18.87 1.24
C THR A 613 6.38 17.41 1.28
N PHE A 614 5.06 17.17 1.32
CA PHE A 614 4.50 15.82 1.27
C PHE A 614 4.88 15.08 -0.02
N GLY A 615 4.76 15.72 -1.19
CA GLY A 615 5.18 15.15 -2.47
C GLY A 615 6.67 14.80 -2.52
N SER A 616 7.53 15.60 -1.86
CA SER A 616 8.96 15.27 -1.75
C SER A 616 9.20 14.04 -0.87
N LYS A 617 8.45 13.89 0.24
CA LYS A 617 8.50 12.70 1.11
C LYS A 617 8.06 11.45 0.36
N ILE A 618 6.92 11.52 -0.34
CA ILE A 618 6.39 10.40 -1.16
C ILE A 618 7.42 9.97 -2.21
N ARG A 619 7.96 10.91 -2.97
CA ARG A 619 8.95 10.62 -4.00
C ARG A 619 10.18 9.90 -3.40
N LYS A 620 10.65 10.37 -2.23
CA LYS A 620 11.77 9.74 -1.52
C LYS A 620 11.41 8.31 -1.10
N GLN A 621 10.29 8.13 -0.41
CA GLN A 621 9.82 6.81 0.05
C GLN A 621 9.59 5.83 -1.10
N ALA A 622 8.97 6.29 -2.19
CA ALA A 622 8.76 5.46 -3.38
C ALA A 622 10.10 5.00 -3.99
N ASN A 623 11.09 5.88 -4.09
CA ASN A 623 12.39 5.53 -4.64
C ASN A 623 13.20 4.61 -3.70
N GLU A 624 13.09 4.76 -2.38
CA GLU A 624 13.69 3.86 -1.39
C GLU A 624 13.07 2.45 -1.50
N LEU A 625 11.74 2.36 -1.59
CA LEU A 625 11.03 1.10 -1.84
C LEU A 625 11.49 0.44 -3.14
N LEU A 626 11.56 1.19 -4.25
CA LEU A 626 12.03 0.66 -5.52
C LEU A 626 13.46 0.11 -5.43
N THR A 627 14.34 0.82 -4.73
CA THR A 627 15.73 0.38 -4.53
C THR A 627 15.78 -0.97 -3.81
N SER A 628 14.92 -1.16 -2.78
CA SER A 628 14.81 -2.44 -2.08
C SER A 628 14.28 -3.55 -2.98
N LEU A 629 13.22 -3.28 -3.76
CA LEU A 629 12.63 -4.25 -4.68
C LEU A 629 13.58 -4.65 -5.82
N MET A 630 14.32 -3.69 -6.39
CA MET A 630 15.30 -3.93 -7.45
C MET A 630 16.49 -4.77 -6.99
N GLY A 631 16.76 -4.83 -5.69
CA GLY A 631 17.80 -5.69 -5.08
C GLY A 631 17.33 -7.10 -4.72
N SER A 632 16.13 -7.51 -5.15
CA SER A 632 15.51 -8.80 -4.84
C SER A 632 14.94 -9.44 -6.10
N VAL A 633 14.85 -10.76 -6.13
CA VAL A 633 14.15 -11.50 -7.20
C VAL A 633 12.63 -11.33 -7.03
N PRO A 634 11.94 -10.71 -8.00
CA PRO A 634 10.53 -10.36 -7.82
C PRO A 634 9.59 -11.49 -8.24
N HIS A 635 8.55 -11.71 -7.45
CA HIS A 635 7.41 -12.55 -7.77
C HIS A 635 6.15 -11.69 -7.81
N TYR A 636 5.16 -12.04 -8.64
CA TYR A 636 4.00 -11.19 -8.85
C TYR A 636 2.69 -11.93 -8.59
N ILE A 637 1.83 -11.29 -7.82
CA ILE A 637 0.43 -11.73 -7.64
C ILE A 637 -0.48 -10.60 -8.09
N ARG A 638 -1.39 -10.90 -9.03
CA ARG A 638 -2.43 -9.99 -9.47
C ARG A 638 -3.77 -10.42 -8.88
N CYS A 639 -4.31 -9.61 -7.98
CA CYS A 639 -5.60 -9.86 -7.38
C CYS A 639 -6.70 -9.17 -8.19
N ILE A 640 -7.75 -9.92 -8.50
CA ILE A 640 -8.89 -9.48 -9.31
C ILE A 640 -10.14 -9.50 -8.44
N LYS A 641 -10.92 -8.42 -8.50
CA LYS A 641 -12.24 -8.33 -7.89
C LYS A 641 -13.29 -8.71 -8.94
N PRO A 642 -13.99 -9.84 -8.80
CA PRO A 642 -14.85 -10.37 -9.86
C PRO A 642 -16.18 -9.63 -10.04
N ASN A 643 -16.63 -8.85 -9.04
CA ASN A 643 -17.85 -8.05 -9.11
C ASN A 643 -17.85 -6.92 -8.08
N GLU A 644 -18.67 -5.88 -8.29
CA GLU A 644 -18.79 -4.74 -7.35
C GLU A 644 -19.66 -5.06 -6.13
N GLN A 645 -20.59 -6.00 -6.27
CA GLN A 645 -21.54 -6.35 -5.22
C GLN A 645 -20.91 -7.16 -4.08
N LYS A 646 -19.63 -7.55 -4.20
CA LYS A 646 -18.90 -8.40 -3.25
C LYS A 646 -19.63 -9.75 -3.00
N ARG A 647 -20.29 -10.28 -4.05
CA ARG A 647 -21.06 -11.53 -3.96
C ARG A 647 -20.24 -12.72 -4.44
N PRO A 648 -20.22 -13.83 -3.67
CA PRO A 648 -19.64 -15.08 -4.13
C PRO A 648 -20.35 -15.59 -5.40
N PHE A 649 -19.61 -16.35 -6.22
CA PHE A 649 -20.13 -17.00 -7.45
C PHE A 649 -20.80 -16.05 -8.45
N THR A 650 -20.43 -14.78 -8.42
CA THR A 650 -20.86 -13.77 -9.38
C THR A 650 -19.62 -13.24 -10.10
N PHE A 651 -19.62 -13.27 -11.42
CA PHE A 651 -18.50 -12.81 -12.24
C PHE A 651 -19.02 -11.81 -13.28
N ASP A 652 -18.42 -10.64 -13.34
CA ASP A 652 -18.74 -9.57 -14.28
C ASP A 652 -17.70 -9.57 -15.41
N ASP A 653 -18.10 -10.01 -16.59
CA ASP A 653 -17.22 -10.14 -17.76
C ASP A 653 -16.73 -8.78 -18.29
N ALA A 654 -17.36 -7.65 -17.90
CA ALA A 654 -16.97 -6.31 -18.32
C ALA A 654 -15.85 -5.73 -17.46
N ARG A 655 -15.42 -6.44 -16.42
CA ARG A 655 -14.32 -6.07 -15.53
C ARG A 655 -13.07 -6.80 -15.86
#